data_e9a17ed710a002a6c532725b1c0b74e4
#
_entry.id   e9a17ed710a002a6c532725b1c0b74e4
#
_cell.length_a   1.000
_cell.length_b   1.000
_cell.length_c   1.000
_cell.angle_alpha   90.00
_cell.angle_beta   90.00
_cell.angle_gamma   90.00
#
_symmetry.space_group_name_H-M   'P 1'
#
loop_
_entity.id
_entity.type
_entity.pdbx_description
1 polymer ?
#
loop_
_entity_poly.entity_id
_entity_poly.type
_entity_poly.pdbx_seq_one_letter_code
_entity_poly.pdbx_strand_id
1 'polypeptide(L)'
;MNKKRIILCLSLCTSLLLSEEKTTEKKETSVLEKIEVVSIVESENPLKVITDPKNPIQPIPASDGADFLKNIPGFSVKRKGGTDGDPIFRGMSGSKLGIFSDGQEVYGGCGGRMDPPTAYVFPESYDSVVITKGPQTVLSGSGFSAGVVQFEKNPKYYSTPDYDIYSSFKQGSFGRSDQFLDVSGGGPLGYAQLIATRSHSNDYKDGKGDIVNSEYTRWNTSLTLGYTPTDDTTFEISGSKGDGEAKYADRTMDASKLLRENISLKVIKYNLAKNVEKVEMQVYRNYVDHIMDNYSLREAPISSMTGKKVYSGMNPDRTTIGGNLKVTTEIPSLLLTNVSGIDFKEDEHTARSAMMKTSSSIADSDMRSAPRQTDFDFSQVGFFNESTIDINEDNRIVAGLRLDKHEVIDKRTKLGMLIYNNPNYNQTDKDTLPSGFLRYEKDIPDYGLKTYIGFGHSERFADYWERTKYNLEGINNSNKANPNAITSIDIPEPEKTNQIDIGASWTNGDLTTSASMFYSKVDDYILNRWFDENGNQMTVPSAMGMGRTSYTTVSNVDAIIYGGELSASYQITSDYKIIGSLTHVIGKNDTDDKPLAQQPPLEGKISAMYDNGKYSAGILARFISKQDRYDIGAGSIVMNGVDKGETPGASIFSINGGYKYNKNVSLNFGVDNLFDKAYMEHLSNSDVSSATTFMAQERIYEPGRNFWFELKTKF
;
A
#
# COMPACT_ATOMS: atom_id res chain seq x y z
N MET A 1 -23.70 16.69 3.18
CA MET A 1 -23.08 16.39 4.49
C MET A 1 -24.03 16.75 5.62
N ASN A 2 -24.58 15.76 6.29
CA ASN A 2 -25.61 16.00 7.30
C ASN A 2 -24.93 16.32 8.64
N LYS A 3 -24.90 17.60 9.04
CA LYS A 3 -24.30 18.12 10.30
C LYS A 3 -24.75 17.37 11.58
N LYS A 4 -25.82 16.60 11.53
CA LYS A 4 -26.36 15.85 12.68
C LYS A 4 -25.53 14.60 13.07
N ARG A 5 -24.75 14.01 12.17
CA ARG A 5 -23.95 12.80 12.46
C ARG A 5 -22.64 13.10 13.21
N ILE A 6 -22.06 14.29 13.02
CA ILE A 6 -20.82 14.71 13.70
C ILE A 6 -21.07 15.03 15.20
N ILE A 7 -22.28 15.52 15.55
CA ILE A 7 -22.62 15.88 16.92
C ILE A 7 -22.82 14.67 17.84
N LEU A 8 -23.20 13.51 17.29
CA LEU A 8 -23.41 12.29 18.08
C LEU A 8 -22.09 11.68 18.60
N CYS A 9 -21.01 11.78 17.83
CA CYS A 9 -19.69 11.31 18.27
C CYS A 9 -19.05 12.17 19.37
N LEU A 10 -19.32 13.49 19.35
CA LEU A 10 -18.79 14.40 20.37
C LEU A 10 -19.51 14.30 21.73
N SER A 11 -20.80 13.93 21.73
CA SER A 11 -21.56 13.80 22.98
C SER A 11 -21.25 12.52 23.78
N LEU A 12 -20.68 11.49 23.15
CA LEU A 12 -20.23 10.27 23.86
C LEU A 12 -18.89 10.48 24.60
N CYS A 13 -18.05 11.44 24.17
CA CYS A 13 -16.76 11.70 24.82
C CYS A 13 -16.86 12.35 26.21
N THR A 14 -17.96 13.07 26.50
CA THR A 14 -18.09 13.83 27.77
C THR A 14 -18.58 12.99 28.95
N SER A 15 -19.13 11.80 28.74
CA SER A 15 -19.66 10.94 29.80
C SER A 15 -18.64 9.90 30.35
N LEU A 16 -17.44 9.80 29.73
CA LEU A 16 -16.41 8.80 30.10
C LEU A 16 -15.37 9.28 31.10
N LEU A 17 -15.49 10.49 31.63
CA LEU A 17 -14.41 11.18 32.36
C LEU A 17 -14.43 11.04 33.91
N LEU A 18 -15.29 10.18 34.51
CA LEU A 18 -15.39 10.07 35.95
C LEU A 18 -15.30 8.60 36.43
N SER A 19 -14.10 8.09 36.69
CA SER A 19 -13.90 6.95 37.60
C SER A 19 -12.52 6.95 38.23
N GLU A 20 -12.46 6.59 39.53
CA GLU A 20 -11.34 6.70 40.46
C GLU A 20 -10.16 5.73 40.18
N GLU A 21 -8.95 6.18 40.57
CA GLU A 21 -7.65 5.52 40.43
C GLU A 21 -7.52 4.15 41.11
N LYS A 22 -6.90 3.21 40.40
CA LYS A 22 -6.13 2.09 41.01
C LYS A 22 -4.84 1.85 40.22
N THR A 23 -3.72 1.97 40.90
CA THR A 23 -2.37 1.71 40.39
C THR A 23 -2.15 0.24 40.07
N THR A 24 -1.68 -0.04 38.85
CA THR A 24 -1.15 -1.35 38.43
C THR A 24 0.22 -1.17 37.75
N GLU A 25 1.18 -2.02 38.12
CA GLU A 25 2.54 -2.00 37.61
C GLU A 25 2.58 -2.20 36.08
N LYS A 26 3.32 -1.31 35.41
CA LYS A 26 3.65 -1.41 33.98
C LYS A 26 4.60 -2.58 33.74
N LYS A 27 4.22 -3.53 32.88
CA LYS A 27 5.18 -4.36 32.16
C LYS A 27 5.89 -3.49 31.10
N GLU A 28 7.09 -3.06 31.40
CA GLU A 28 8.00 -2.54 30.37
C GLU A 28 8.28 -3.67 29.37
N THR A 29 7.76 -3.53 28.17
CA THR A 29 8.30 -4.26 27.02
C THR A 29 9.65 -3.60 26.71
N SER A 30 10.73 -4.16 27.27
CA SER A 30 12.08 -3.79 26.88
C SER A 30 12.24 -4.07 25.38
N VAL A 31 12.16 -3.01 24.57
CA VAL A 31 12.67 -3.06 23.21
C VAL A 31 14.19 -3.22 23.36
N LEU A 32 14.68 -4.45 23.20
CA LEU A 32 16.11 -4.72 23.07
C LEU A 32 16.64 -3.77 21.98
N GLU A 33 17.67 -3.00 22.30
CA GLU A 33 18.41 -2.22 21.31
C GLU A 33 19.00 -3.19 20.27
N LYS A 34 18.22 -3.44 19.20
CA LYS A 34 18.70 -4.22 18.05
C LYS A 34 19.77 -3.42 17.34
N ILE A 35 20.86 -4.08 17.05
CA ILE A 35 21.95 -3.56 16.22
C ILE A 35 21.38 -3.31 14.83
N GLU A 36 21.63 -2.12 14.27
CA GLU A 36 21.13 -1.71 12.96
C GLU A 36 21.95 -2.38 11.85
N VAL A 37 21.49 -3.52 11.37
CA VAL A 37 22.11 -4.22 10.25
C VAL A 37 21.20 -4.22 9.04
N VAL A 38 21.72 -3.85 7.88
CA VAL A 38 21.00 -3.96 6.61
C VAL A 38 20.72 -5.45 6.30
N SER A 39 19.48 -5.89 6.46
CA SER A 39 19.12 -7.29 6.34
C SER A 39 17.79 -7.52 5.63
N ILE A 40 17.54 -8.76 5.21
CA ILE A 40 16.20 -9.23 4.82
C ILE A 40 15.31 -9.22 6.07
N VAL A 41 14.05 -8.82 5.94
CA VAL A 41 13.07 -8.86 7.05
C VAL A 41 12.90 -10.32 7.50
N GLU A 42 13.20 -10.56 8.76
CA GLU A 42 12.95 -11.85 9.39
C GLU A 42 11.50 -11.92 9.85
N SER A 43 10.82 -12.99 9.50
CA SER A 43 9.46 -13.25 9.96
C SER A 43 9.51 -14.38 10.99
N GLU A 44 9.54 -14.02 12.26
CA GLU A 44 9.45 -15.00 13.36
C GLU A 44 8.01 -15.56 13.51
N ASN A 45 7.02 -14.82 13.03
CA ASN A 45 5.62 -15.25 13.00
C ASN A 45 5.19 -15.49 11.56
N PRO A 46 4.74 -16.71 11.20
CA PRO A 46 4.37 -17.04 9.82
C PRO A 46 3.10 -16.28 9.34
N LEU A 47 2.27 -15.78 10.25
CA LEU A 47 1.04 -15.04 9.96
C LEU A 47 1.27 -13.52 9.86
N LYS A 48 2.14 -12.98 10.72
CA LYS A 48 2.38 -11.53 10.82
C LYS A 48 3.84 -11.21 10.58
N VAL A 49 4.09 -10.11 9.88
CA VAL A 49 5.42 -9.49 9.81
C VAL A 49 5.36 -8.18 10.56
N ILE A 50 6.26 -7.99 11.51
CA ILE A 50 6.42 -6.74 12.26
C ILE A 50 7.85 -6.27 12.04
N THR A 51 8.02 -5.03 11.57
CA THR A 51 9.34 -4.49 11.28
C THR A 51 9.40 -3.00 11.62
N ASP A 52 10.58 -2.53 12.02
CA ASP A 52 10.86 -1.11 12.25
C ASP A 52 11.34 -0.49 10.93
N PRO A 53 10.60 0.49 10.36
CA PRO A 53 10.96 1.11 9.09
C PRO A 53 12.18 2.05 9.18
N LYS A 54 12.65 2.39 10.37
CA LYS A 54 13.88 3.16 10.59
C LYS A 54 15.13 2.28 10.47
N ASN A 55 14.97 0.95 10.57
CA ASN A 55 16.05 0.01 10.34
C ASN A 55 16.21 -0.28 8.85
N PRO A 56 17.42 -0.26 8.31
CA PRO A 56 17.65 -0.56 6.90
C PRO A 56 17.42 -2.06 6.64
N ILE A 57 16.43 -2.37 5.78
CA ILE A 57 16.05 -3.75 5.44
C ILE A 57 16.37 -4.11 3.99
N GLN A 58 17.07 -3.27 3.28
CA GLN A 58 17.35 -3.44 1.85
C GLN A 58 18.65 -2.75 1.46
N PRO A 59 19.22 -3.13 0.29
CA PRO A 59 20.45 -2.51 -0.20
C PRO A 59 20.36 -1.00 -0.36
N ILE A 60 19.21 -0.50 -0.81
CA ILE A 60 18.94 0.93 -0.95
C ILE A 60 17.78 1.28 -0.02
N PRO A 61 17.94 2.27 0.87
CA PRO A 61 16.85 2.72 1.72
C PRO A 61 15.62 3.15 0.90
N ALA A 62 14.43 2.76 1.34
CA ALA A 62 13.19 3.02 0.65
C ALA A 62 12.90 4.51 0.50
N SER A 63 12.31 4.91 -0.63
CA SER A 63 11.84 6.28 -0.87
C SER A 63 10.36 6.46 -0.53
N ASP A 64 9.57 5.39 -0.63
CA ASP A 64 8.13 5.37 -0.35
C ASP A 64 7.68 4.03 0.24
N GLY A 65 6.38 3.93 0.55
CA GLY A 65 5.82 2.73 1.15
C GLY A 65 5.91 1.49 0.25
N ALA A 66 5.84 1.63 -1.06
CA ALA A 66 5.95 0.49 -1.98
C ALA A 66 7.37 -0.05 -2.06
N ASP A 67 8.36 0.84 -2.16
CA ASP A 67 9.78 0.47 -2.12
C ASP A 67 10.12 -0.26 -0.81
N PHE A 68 9.56 0.19 0.31
CA PHE A 68 9.73 -0.47 1.59
C PHE A 68 9.16 -1.89 1.56
N LEU A 69 7.90 -2.04 1.13
CA LEU A 69 7.20 -3.32 1.11
C LEU A 69 7.86 -4.34 0.16
N LYS A 70 8.45 -3.91 -0.96
CA LYS A 70 9.14 -4.77 -1.94
C LYS A 70 10.20 -5.70 -1.31
N ASN A 71 10.74 -5.33 -0.15
CA ASN A 71 11.80 -6.09 0.51
C ASN A 71 11.27 -7.13 1.50
N ILE A 72 9.97 -7.13 1.75
CA ILE A 72 9.30 -8.09 2.61
C ILE A 72 8.89 -9.31 1.75
N PRO A 73 9.17 -10.56 2.18
CA PRO A 73 8.77 -11.75 1.44
C PRO A 73 7.28 -11.77 1.12
N GLY A 74 6.93 -12.13 -0.11
CA GLY A 74 5.57 -12.14 -0.63
C GLY A 74 5.14 -10.85 -1.33
N PHE A 75 5.88 -9.74 -1.15
CA PHE A 75 5.61 -8.49 -1.86
C PHE A 75 6.38 -8.37 -3.17
N SER A 76 5.72 -7.76 -4.13
CA SER A 76 6.27 -7.25 -5.38
C SER A 76 5.71 -5.85 -5.63
N VAL A 77 6.27 -5.13 -6.58
CA VAL A 77 5.85 -3.76 -6.89
C VAL A 77 5.72 -3.56 -8.40
N LYS A 78 4.64 -2.94 -8.83
CA LYS A 78 4.52 -2.42 -10.21
C LYS A 78 5.28 -1.12 -10.31
N ARG A 79 6.43 -1.15 -11.00
CA ARG A 79 7.23 0.05 -11.26
C ARG A 79 6.55 0.94 -12.30
N LYS A 80 6.54 2.23 -12.05
CA LYS A 80 6.02 3.28 -12.94
C LYS A 80 7.09 4.33 -13.28
N GLY A 81 8.07 4.47 -12.41
CA GLY A 81 9.18 5.42 -12.47
C GLY A 81 10.10 5.25 -11.26
N GLY A 82 10.52 6.34 -10.65
CA GLY A 82 11.41 6.36 -9.48
C GLY A 82 10.68 6.22 -8.13
N THR A 83 9.39 6.50 -8.09
CA THR A 83 8.51 6.44 -6.91
C THR A 83 7.10 5.99 -7.31
N ASP A 84 6.18 5.95 -6.35
CA ASP A 84 4.75 5.68 -6.52
C ASP A 84 4.44 4.32 -7.14
N GLY A 85 5.30 3.33 -6.88
CA GLY A 85 5.04 1.94 -7.21
C GLY A 85 3.75 1.42 -6.57
N ASP A 86 3.05 0.50 -7.24
CA ASP A 86 1.83 -0.11 -6.70
C ASP A 86 2.18 -1.47 -6.08
N PRO A 87 2.00 -1.68 -4.76
CA PRO A 87 2.36 -2.92 -4.11
C PRO A 87 1.43 -4.06 -4.49
N ILE A 88 1.99 -5.25 -4.59
CA ILE A 88 1.30 -6.51 -4.82
C ILE A 88 1.72 -7.46 -3.73
N PHE A 89 0.77 -8.09 -3.07
CA PHE A 89 1.04 -9.11 -2.07
C PHE A 89 0.37 -10.43 -2.46
N ARG A 90 1.12 -11.51 -2.46
CA ARG A 90 0.64 -12.86 -2.85
C ARG A 90 -0.09 -12.87 -4.20
N GLY A 91 0.43 -12.13 -5.20
CA GLY A 91 -0.17 -12.01 -6.53
C GLY A 91 -1.46 -11.16 -6.59
N MET A 92 -1.90 -10.58 -5.50
CA MET A 92 -3.09 -9.74 -5.41
C MET A 92 -2.72 -8.27 -5.24
N SER A 93 -3.35 -7.38 -6.02
CA SER A 93 -3.05 -5.95 -6.08
C SER A 93 -4.29 -5.08 -5.90
N GLY A 94 -4.09 -3.78 -5.81
CA GLY A 94 -5.17 -2.81 -5.70
C GLY A 94 -5.82 -2.86 -4.32
N SER A 95 -7.14 -2.74 -4.29
CA SER A 95 -7.91 -2.69 -3.04
C SER A 95 -8.13 -4.06 -2.39
N LYS A 96 -7.50 -5.13 -2.92
CA LYS A 96 -7.36 -6.42 -2.25
C LYS A 96 -6.35 -6.38 -1.09
N LEU A 97 -5.48 -5.35 -1.06
CA LEU A 97 -4.50 -5.08 -0.03
C LEU A 97 -4.85 -3.79 0.72
N GLY A 98 -5.15 -3.90 2.00
CA GLY A 98 -5.42 -2.75 2.86
C GLY A 98 -4.13 -2.00 3.21
N ILE A 99 -4.11 -0.67 3.01
CA ILE A 99 -2.97 0.19 3.39
C ILE A 99 -3.45 1.24 4.38
N PHE A 100 -2.93 1.18 5.59
CA PHE A 100 -3.29 2.07 6.68
C PHE A 100 -2.09 2.89 7.16
N SER A 101 -2.33 4.16 7.43
CA SER A 101 -1.39 5.11 7.99
C SER A 101 -1.92 5.55 9.36
N ASP A 102 -1.35 5.06 10.44
CA ASP A 102 -1.77 5.34 11.82
C ASP A 102 -3.28 5.11 12.03
N GLY A 103 -3.76 3.92 11.64
CA GLY A 103 -5.16 3.50 11.76
C GLY A 103 -6.12 4.10 10.73
N GLN A 104 -5.65 4.93 9.81
CA GLN A 104 -6.44 5.59 8.77
C GLN A 104 -6.23 4.92 7.42
N GLU A 105 -7.29 4.55 6.74
CA GLU A 105 -7.18 4.04 5.38
C GLU A 105 -6.77 5.16 4.42
N VAL A 106 -5.79 4.90 3.55
CA VAL A 106 -5.24 5.87 2.61
C VAL A 106 -5.67 5.51 1.18
N TYR A 107 -6.06 6.52 0.42
CA TYR A 107 -6.42 6.38 -0.98
C TYR A 107 -5.64 7.36 -1.86
N GLY A 108 -5.45 6.98 -3.14
CA GLY A 108 -5.03 7.89 -4.18
C GLY A 108 -6.19 8.56 -4.89
N GLY A 109 -5.92 9.64 -5.62
CA GLY A 109 -6.92 10.40 -6.38
C GLY A 109 -7.07 9.95 -7.83
N CYS A 110 -6.03 9.37 -8.46
CA CYS A 110 -6.03 9.05 -9.88
C CYS A 110 -6.75 7.74 -10.22
N GLY A 111 -7.77 7.78 -11.07
CA GLY A 111 -8.47 6.58 -11.57
C GLY A 111 -7.60 5.58 -12.33
N GLY A 112 -6.39 5.97 -12.75
CA GLY A 112 -5.37 5.09 -13.33
C GLY A 112 -4.33 4.60 -12.32
N ARG A 113 -4.51 4.87 -11.02
CA ARG A 113 -3.58 4.55 -9.92
C ARG A 113 -2.16 5.05 -10.18
N MET A 114 -2.01 6.30 -10.64
CA MET A 114 -0.69 6.94 -10.71
C MET A 114 -0.12 7.15 -9.30
N ASP A 115 -0.98 7.48 -8.36
CA ASP A 115 -0.74 7.74 -6.96
C ASP A 115 -1.40 6.67 -6.07
N PRO A 116 -0.89 5.42 -6.00
CA PRO A 116 -1.43 4.42 -5.09
C PRO A 116 -1.30 4.89 -3.62
N PRO A 117 -2.00 4.27 -2.67
CA PRO A 117 -1.94 4.66 -1.25
C PRO A 117 -0.51 4.82 -0.70
N THR A 118 0.40 3.95 -1.13
CA THR A 118 1.82 3.95 -0.74
C THR A 118 2.62 5.16 -1.22
N ALA A 119 2.12 5.88 -2.25
CA ALA A 119 2.71 7.14 -2.71
C ALA A 119 2.71 8.22 -1.62
N TYR A 120 1.78 8.15 -0.67
CA TYR A 120 1.61 9.11 0.42
C TYR A 120 2.23 8.65 1.75
N VAL A 121 2.97 7.53 1.74
CA VAL A 121 3.63 6.96 2.90
C VAL A 121 5.12 7.21 2.83
N PHE A 122 5.68 7.77 3.90
CA PHE A 122 7.11 7.91 4.16
C PHE A 122 7.45 6.95 5.30
N PRO A 123 8.04 5.78 5.04
CA PRO A 123 8.14 4.69 6.01
C PRO A 123 8.82 5.07 7.32
N GLU A 124 9.92 5.83 7.29
CA GLU A 124 10.65 6.28 8.47
C GLU A 124 9.81 7.17 9.42
N SER A 125 8.65 7.69 8.96
CA SER A 125 7.73 8.48 9.78
C SER A 125 6.92 7.64 10.78
N TYR A 126 7.10 6.32 10.78
CA TYR A 126 6.35 5.39 11.62
C TYR A 126 7.28 4.62 12.54
N ASP A 127 6.74 4.13 13.66
CA ASP A 127 7.48 3.37 14.65
C ASP A 127 7.49 1.87 14.31
N SER A 128 6.47 1.39 13.62
CA SER A 128 6.40 0.01 13.14
C SER A 128 5.57 -0.14 11.85
N VAL A 129 5.86 -1.19 11.10
CA VAL A 129 5.02 -1.66 10.00
C VAL A 129 4.56 -3.06 10.34
N VAL A 130 3.24 -3.24 10.45
CA VAL A 130 2.59 -4.51 10.78
C VAL A 130 1.86 -5.01 9.55
N ILE A 131 2.17 -6.22 9.11
CA ILE A 131 1.52 -6.87 7.97
C ILE A 131 0.84 -8.13 8.46
N THR A 132 -0.49 -8.19 8.30
CA THR A 132 -1.27 -9.41 8.53
C THR A 132 -1.56 -10.05 7.19
N LYS A 133 -1.16 -11.31 7.02
CA LYS A 133 -1.24 -12.06 5.76
C LYS A 133 -2.64 -12.67 5.58
N GLY A 134 -3.24 -12.47 4.41
CA GLY A 134 -4.54 -13.03 4.06
C GLY A 134 -5.73 -12.50 4.88
N PRO A 135 -6.93 -13.07 4.69
CA PRO A 135 -8.14 -12.67 5.41
C PRO A 135 -8.20 -13.29 6.83
N GLN A 136 -7.20 -12.98 7.66
CA GLN A 136 -6.98 -13.54 9.00
C GLN A 136 -7.17 -12.51 10.12
N THR A 137 -7.84 -11.38 9.82
CA THR A 137 -8.32 -10.38 10.78
C THR A 137 -9.52 -9.64 10.20
N VAL A 138 -10.42 -9.19 11.07
CA VAL A 138 -11.61 -8.40 10.71
C VAL A 138 -11.55 -6.98 11.30
N LEU A 139 -10.45 -6.62 11.96
CA LEU A 139 -10.32 -5.37 12.73
C LEU A 139 -10.00 -4.12 11.88
N SER A 140 -9.63 -4.31 10.61
CA SER A 140 -9.08 -3.24 9.78
C SER A 140 -9.86 -3.00 8.48
N GLY A 141 -11.19 -3.12 8.49
CA GLY A 141 -12.02 -2.95 7.30
C GLY A 141 -12.34 -4.28 6.58
N SER A 142 -13.08 -4.20 5.48
CA SER A 142 -13.54 -5.34 4.69
C SER A 142 -12.78 -5.51 3.38
N GLY A 143 -12.81 -6.71 2.80
CA GLY A 143 -12.37 -6.97 1.44
C GLY A 143 -10.87 -7.09 1.22
N PHE A 144 -10.06 -7.12 2.28
CA PHE A 144 -8.60 -7.21 2.16
C PHE A 144 -8.13 -8.66 2.07
N SER A 145 -8.47 -9.32 0.96
CA SER A 145 -8.17 -10.74 0.73
C SER A 145 -6.67 -11.05 0.66
N ALA A 146 -5.84 -10.12 0.20
CA ALA A 146 -4.39 -10.26 0.22
C ALA A 146 -3.82 -10.13 1.64
N GLY A 147 -4.39 -9.24 2.44
CA GLY A 147 -3.94 -8.90 3.77
C GLY A 147 -3.97 -7.40 4.05
N VAL A 148 -3.44 -7.00 5.20
CA VAL A 148 -3.46 -5.62 5.68
C VAL A 148 -2.05 -5.17 6.04
N VAL A 149 -1.66 -3.99 5.60
CA VAL A 149 -0.42 -3.29 5.95
C VAL A 149 -0.78 -2.08 6.81
N GLN A 150 -0.25 -2.02 8.01
CA GLN A 150 -0.45 -0.93 8.95
C GLN A 150 0.90 -0.26 9.24
N PHE A 151 1.02 1.00 8.85
CA PHE A 151 2.12 1.87 9.25
C PHE A 151 1.69 2.56 10.54
N GLU A 152 2.30 2.21 11.67
CA GLU A 152 1.82 2.58 13.01
C GLU A 152 2.71 3.60 13.69
N LYS A 153 2.09 4.52 14.41
CA LYS A 153 2.74 5.42 15.37
C LYS A 153 2.29 5.07 16.78
N ASN A 154 3.24 5.01 17.70
CA ASN A 154 2.97 4.74 19.10
C ASN A 154 2.87 6.04 19.89
N PRO A 155 1.88 6.18 20.80
CA PRO A 155 1.85 7.28 21.75
C PRO A 155 3.15 7.36 22.55
N LYS A 156 3.62 8.58 22.83
CA LYS A 156 4.83 8.82 23.65
C LYS A 156 4.42 9.07 25.11
N TYR A 157 5.23 8.58 26.02
CA TYR A 157 5.05 8.76 27.46
C TYR A 157 6.35 9.21 28.10
N TYR A 158 6.30 10.31 28.82
CA TYR A 158 7.44 10.87 29.52
C TYR A 158 7.09 11.00 31.01
N SER A 159 7.72 10.20 31.87
CA SER A 159 7.53 10.28 33.33
C SER A 159 8.12 11.56 33.95
N THR A 160 9.13 12.14 33.30
CA THR A 160 9.78 13.42 33.61
C THR A 160 9.95 14.21 32.31
N PRO A 161 10.16 15.53 32.35
CA PRO A 161 10.50 16.29 31.14
C PRO A 161 11.70 15.69 30.41
N ASP A 162 11.52 15.26 29.16
CA ASP A 162 12.55 14.63 28.33
C ASP A 162 12.25 14.87 26.85
N TYR A 163 13.20 14.50 25.97
CA TYR A 163 13.07 14.62 24.52
C TYR A 163 13.84 13.53 23.78
N ASP A 164 13.40 13.22 22.57
CA ASP A 164 14.06 12.35 21.63
C ASP A 164 14.26 13.10 20.29
N ILE A 165 15.42 12.96 19.69
CA ILE A 165 15.72 13.47 18.35
C ILE A 165 16.31 12.33 17.52
N TYR A 166 15.66 12.05 16.41
CA TYR A 166 16.19 11.12 15.40
C TYR A 166 16.27 11.84 14.05
N SER A 167 17.41 11.72 13.35
CA SER A 167 17.53 12.24 12.00
C SER A 167 18.29 11.28 11.11
N SER A 168 17.91 11.24 9.81
CA SER A 168 18.67 10.57 8.78
C SER A 168 18.91 11.50 7.58
N PHE A 169 20.09 11.36 6.98
CA PHE A 169 20.47 12.04 5.77
C PHE A 169 21.07 11.04 4.79
N LYS A 170 20.46 10.90 3.61
CA LYS A 170 20.88 9.95 2.57
C LYS A 170 21.31 10.69 1.32
N GLN A 171 22.32 10.16 0.68
CA GLN A 171 22.79 10.57 -0.65
C GLN A 171 22.99 9.34 -1.51
N GLY A 172 22.74 9.44 -2.80
CA GLY A 172 22.88 8.30 -3.71
C GLY A 172 23.14 8.71 -5.16
N SER A 173 23.31 7.69 -5.98
CA SER A 173 23.37 7.83 -7.43
C SER A 173 22.13 8.54 -7.95
N PHE A 174 22.20 9.07 -9.14
CA PHE A 174 21.13 9.80 -9.81
C PHE A 174 20.66 11.04 -9.03
N GLY A 175 21.58 11.68 -8.27
CA GLY A 175 21.27 12.88 -7.49
C GLY A 175 20.33 12.65 -6.32
N ARG A 176 20.15 11.40 -5.87
CA ARG A 176 19.30 11.10 -4.74
C ARG A 176 19.74 11.82 -3.48
N SER A 177 18.80 12.46 -2.78
CA SER A 177 19.01 13.18 -1.53
C SER A 177 17.75 13.12 -0.67
N ASP A 178 17.81 12.37 0.45
CA ASP A 178 16.69 12.25 1.38
C ASP A 178 17.09 12.85 2.74
N GLN A 179 16.17 13.55 3.36
CA GLN A 179 16.29 14.13 4.69
C GLN A 179 15.11 13.70 5.54
N PHE A 180 15.37 13.28 6.74
CA PHE A 180 14.38 12.90 7.74
C PHE A 180 14.72 13.51 9.09
N LEU A 181 13.70 14.02 9.78
CA LEU A 181 13.79 14.52 11.13
C LEU A 181 12.55 14.11 11.92
N ASP A 182 12.75 13.50 13.09
CA ASP A 182 11.73 13.19 14.08
C ASP A 182 12.19 13.76 15.42
N VAL A 183 11.43 14.73 15.94
CA VAL A 183 11.69 15.38 17.24
C VAL A 183 10.45 15.20 18.08
N SER A 184 10.61 14.59 19.24
CA SER A 184 9.55 14.51 20.25
C SER A 184 10.05 14.96 21.59
N GLY A 185 9.15 15.47 22.41
CA GLY A 185 9.46 15.87 23.78
C GLY A 185 8.20 16.09 24.58
N GLY A 186 8.29 15.91 25.86
CA GLY A 186 7.13 16.01 26.75
C GLY A 186 7.45 15.90 28.22
N GLY A 187 6.42 15.66 28.99
CA GLY A 187 6.44 15.44 30.42
C GLY A 187 5.23 14.60 30.85
N PRO A 188 4.98 14.48 32.18
CA PRO A 188 3.95 13.57 32.69
C PRO A 188 2.53 13.80 32.15
N LEU A 189 2.22 15.04 31.76
CA LEU A 189 0.87 15.39 31.28
C LEU A 189 0.70 15.35 29.76
N GLY A 190 1.78 15.10 29.00
CA GLY A 190 1.64 15.03 27.56
C GLY A 190 2.92 15.29 26.78
N TYR A 191 2.83 15.28 25.45
CA TYR A 191 3.96 15.40 24.54
C TYR A 191 3.59 16.11 23.26
N ALA A 192 4.63 16.53 22.54
CA ALA A 192 4.56 16.97 21.18
C ALA A 192 5.58 16.19 20.33
N GLN A 193 5.22 15.83 19.10
CA GLN A 193 6.12 15.23 18.13
C GLN A 193 5.99 15.93 16.79
N LEU A 194 7.12 16.32 16.21
CA LEU A 194 7.26 16.90 14.88
C LEU A 194 8.08 15.95 14.00
N ILE A 195 7.52 15.54 12.87
CA ILE A 195 8.23 14.77 11.86
C ILE A 195 8.26 15.58 10.57
N ALA A 196 9.44 15.65 9.93
CA ALA A 196 9.64 16.30 8.64
C ALA A 196 10.48 15.40 7.73
N THR A 197 10.05 15.25 6.48
CA THR A 197 10.75 14.45 5.48
C THR A 197 10.87 15.20 4.16
N ARG A 198 11.96 14.98 3.45
CA ARG A 198 12.12 15.37 2.05
C ARG A 198 12.91 14.31 1.31
N SER A 199 12.47 13.96 0.12
CA SER A 199 13.12 12.97 -0.74
C SER A 199 13.19 13.53 -2.16
N HIS A 200 14.35 13.37 -2.81
CA HIS A 200 14.57 13.79 -4.20
C HIS A 200 15.45 12.79 -4.93
N SER A 201 15.19 12.57 -6.20
CA SER A 201 16.07 11.87 -7.14
C SER A 201 15.85 12.39 -8.55
N ASN A 202 16.90 12.46 -9.36
CA ASN A 202 16.79 12.69 -10.79
C ASN A 202 16.37 11.41 -11.52
N ASP A 203 16.19 11.51 -12.84
CA ASP A 203 15.99 10.36 -13.72
C ASP A 203 17.14 9.35 -13.57
N TYR A 204 16.84 8.07 -13.32
CA TYR A 204 17.89 7.06 -13.22
C TYR A 204 18.31 6.53 -14.60
N LYS A 205 19.49 5.91 -14.65
CA LYS A 205 19.94 5.09 -15.78
C LYS A 205 19.74 3.62 -15.44
N ASP A 206 19.20 2.88 -16.39
CA ASP A 206 19.12 1.43 -16.29
C ASP A 206 20.48 0.73 -16.53
N GLY A 207 20.53 -0.59 -16.44
CA GLY A 207 21.76 -1.35 -16.68
C GLY A 207 22.23 -1.39 -18.14
N LYS A 208 21.50 -0.80 -19.08
CA LYS A 208 21.94 -0.56 -20.47
C LYS A 208 22.58 0.83 -20.62
N GLY A 209 22.40 1.71 -19.62
CA GLY A 209 22.77 3.11 -19.64
C GLY A 209 21.71 4.06 -20.17
N ASP A 210 20.50 3.54 -20.48
CA ASP A 210 19.37 4.33 -20.96
C ASP A 210 18.73 5.11 -19.81
N ILE A 211 18.28 6.33 -20.08
CA ILE A 211 17.61 7.19 -19.10
C ILE A 211 16.14 6.79 -19.03
N VAL A 212 15.66 6.56 -17.81
CA VAL A 212 14.26 6.25 -17.50
C VAL A 212 13.62 7.44 -16.81
N ASN A 213 12.47 7.92 -17.32
CA ASN A 213 11.70 8.99 -16.68
C ASN A 213 11.27 8.56 -15.27
N SER A 214 11.92 9.12 -14.26
CA SER A 214 11.82 8.61 -12.89
C SER A 214 12.15 9.66 -11.83
N GLU A 215 12.43 10.89 -12.23
CA GLU A 215 12.70 12.02 -11.33
C GLU A 215 11.51 12.26 -10.40
N TYR A 216 11.80 12.56 -9.13
CA TYR A 216 10.79 12.95 -8.15
C TYR A 216 11.35 13.91 -7.11
N THR A 217 10.46 14.73 -6.56
CA THR A 217 10.69 15.51 -5.34
C THR A 217 9.44 15.39 -4.46
N ARG A 218 9.60 14.99 -3.20
CA ARG A 218 8.50 14.76 -2.27
C ARG A 218 8.87 15.28 -0.89
N TRP A 219 7.89 15.80 -0.15
CA TRP A 219 8.09 16.19 1.24
C TRP A 219 6.82 15.92 2.06
N ASN A 220 6.98 15.73 3.36
CA ASN A 220 5.88 15.64 4.30
C ASN A 220 6.29 16.21 5.66
N THR A 221 5.33 16.84 6.34
CA THR A 221 5.48 17.30 7.71
C THR A 221 4.26 16.87 8.49
N SER A 222 4.44 16.34 9.69
CA SER A 222 3.36 15.98 10.61
C SER A 222 3.65 16.50 12.03
N LEU A 223 2.59 16.95 12.71
CA LEU A 223 2.61 17.35 14.10
C LEU A 223 1.59 16.48 14.86
N THR A 224 2.02 15.92 15.97
CA THR A 224 1.17 15.19 16.92
C THR A 224 1.28 15.87 18.29
N LEU A 225 0.15 16.13 18.91
CA LEU A 225 0.05 16.62 20.28
C LEU A 225 -0.72 15.58 21.09
N GLY A 226 -0.09 15.03 22.12
CA GLY A 226 -0.67 14.06 23.02
C GLY A 226 -0.90 14.67 24.40
N TYR A 227 -2.07 14.40 24.97
CA TYR A 227 -2.41 14.71 26.36
C TYR A 227 -2.62 13.41 27.12
N THR A 228 -1.81 13.18 28.16
CA THR A 228 -1.76 11.94 28.95
C THR A 228 -2.05 12.27 30.41
N PRO A 229 -3.32 12.60 30.78
CA PRO A 229 -3.68 13.01 32.11
C PRO A 229 -3.41 11.95 33.18
N THR A 230 -3.45 10.68 32.75
CA THR A 230 -3.16 9.51 33.59
C THR A 230 -2.41 8.47 32.73
N ASP A 231 -1.75 7.49 33.33
CA ASP A 231 -0.99 6.44 32.62
C ASP A 231 -1.85 5.55 31.75
N ASP A 232 -3.16 5.57 31.94
CA ASP A 232 -4.13 4.73 31.24
C ASP A 232 -5.01 5.51 30.24
N THR A 233 -4.79 6.83 30.07
CA THR A 233 -5.62 7.69 29.23
C THR A 233 -4.76 8.54 28.31
N THR A 234 -5.03 8.45 27.02
CA THR A 234 -4.34 9.24 25.99
C THR A 234 -5.36 9.91 25.07
N PHE A 235 -5.17 11.20 24.86
CA PHE A 235 -5.84 11.96 23.80
C PHE A 235 -4.77 12.47 22.84
N GLU A 236 -4.92 12.18 21.57
CA GLU A 236 -4.01 12.67 20.54
C GLU A 236 -4.77 13.46 19.48
N ILE A 237 -4.23 14.59 19.10
CA ILE A 237 -4.57 15.27 17.85
C ILE A 237 -3.34 15.28 16.95
N SER A 238 -3.50 14.80 15.73
CA SER A 238 -2.42 14.79 14.75
C SER A 238 -2.86 15.46 13.45
N GLY A 239 -1.92 16.12 12.79
CA GLY A 239 -2.12 16.70 11.48
C GLY A 239 -0.89 16.52 10.62
N SER A 240 -1.08 16.28 9.33
CA SER A 240 0.02 16.20 8.38
C SER A 240 -0.31 16.89 7.07
N LYS A 241 0.76 17.39 6.43
CA LYS A 241 0.71 17.92 5.06
C LYS A 241 1.95 17.48 4.32
N GLY A 242 1.75 16.95 3.12
CA GLY A 242 2.82 16.60 2.21
C GLY A 242 2.44 16.92 0.78
N ASP A 243 3.43 17.12 -0.07
CA ASP A 243 3.25 17.35 -1.50
C ASP A 243 4.44 16.76 -2.26
N GLY A 244 4.31 16.64 -3.57
CA GLY A 244 5.39 16.16 -4.41
C GLY A 244 5.09 16.29 -5.89
N GLU A 245 6.12 16.02 -6.66
CA GLU A 245 6.09 15.87 -8.10
C GLU A 245 6.87 14.62 -8.51
N ALA A 246 6.41 13.94 -9.57
CA ALA A 246 7.04 12.71 -10.05
C ALA A 246 6.88 12.55 -11.57
N LYS A 247 7.96 12.14 -12.25
CA LYS A 247 7.92 11.67 -13.63
C LYS A 247 7.61 10.19 -13.70
N TYR A 248 6.82 9.81 -14.67
CA TYR A 248 6.45 8.42 -14.91
C TYR A 248 6.91 7.93 -16.27
N ALA A 249 7.56 6.77 -16.31
CA ALA A 249 7.96 6.12 -17.55
C ALA A 249 6.77 5.46 -18.26
N ASP A 250 5.76 5.02 -17.51
CA ASP A 250 4.59 4.31 -18.04
C ASP A 250 3.43 5.22 -18.46
N ARG A 251 3.63 6.54 -18.43
CA ARG A 251 2.59 7.54 -18.70
C ARG A 251 3.06 8.60 -19.69
N THR A 252 2.08 9.24 -20.31
CA THR A 252 2.27 10.43 -21.14
C THR A 252 2.05 11.72 -20.35
N MET A 253 1.67 11.62 -19.09
CA MET A 253 1.55 12.72 -18.13
C MET A 253 2.33 12.38 -16.89
N ASP A 254 2.82 13.41 -16.21
CA ASP A 254 3.52 13.35 -14.94
C ASP A 254 2.66 13.91 -13.82
N ALA A 255 2.97 13.54 -12.57
CA ALA A 255 2.39 14.19 -11.41
C ALA A 255 3.11 15.51 -11.15
N SER A 256 2.45 16.62 -11.39
CA SER A 256 2.95 17.96 -11.02
C SER A 256 2.46 18.39 -9.63
N LYS A 257 1.61 17.59 -8.97
CA LYS A 257 1.19 17.74 -7.59
C LYS A 257 0.72 16.40 -7.02
N LEU A 258 1.19 16.08 -5.81
CA LEU A 258 0.82 14.92 -5.01
C LEU A 258 0.51 15.36 -3.57
N LEU A 259 -0.46 16.29 -3.42
CA LEU A 259 -0.82 16.83 -2.12
C LEU A 259 -1.62 15.82 -1.31
N ARG A 260 -1.24 15.62 -0.05
CA ARG A 260 -2.07 15.01 0.99
C ARG A 260 -2.13 15.91 2.21
N GLU A 261 -3.33 16.13 2.72
CA GLU A 261 -3.60 16.78 4.00
C GLU A 261 -4.42 15.84 4.88
N ASN A 262 -4.04 15.75 6.13
CA ASN A 262 -4.67 14.87 7.10
C ASN A 262 -4.86 15.58 8.44
N ILE A 263 -5.96 15.24 9.11
CA ILE A 263 -6.19 15.54 10.51
C ILE A 263 -6.87 14.34 11.17
N SER A 264 -6.44 14.00 12.40
CA SER A 264 -6.98 12.88 13.18
C SER A 264 -7.09 13.25 14.65
N LEU A 265 -8.13 12.73 15.28
CA LEU A 265 -8.30 12.71 16.75
C LEU A 265 -8.38 11.24 17.17
N LYS A 266 -7.54 10.84 18.12
CA LYS A 266 -7.48 9.50 18.71
C LYS A 266 -7.64 9.59 20.23
N VAL A 267 -8.41 8.67 20.79
CA VAL A 267 -8.59 8.53 22.24
C VAL A 267 -8.35 7.07 22.59
N ILE A 268 -7.50 6.84 23.59
CA ILE A 268 -7.22 5.52 24.13
C ILE A 268 -7.46 5.57 25.63
N LYS A 269 -8.26 4.64 26.15
CA LYS A 269 -8.48 4.45 27.58
C LYS A 269 -8.30 2.99 27.92
N TYR A 270 -7.37 2.73 28.83
CA TYR A 270 -7.18 1.39 29.40
C TYR A 270 -7.97 1.24 30.71
N ASN A 271 -8.29 0.00 31.06
CA ASN A 271 -8.90 -0.39 32.34
C ASN A 271 -10.16 0.41 32.69
N LEU A 272 -11.04 0.65 31.69
CA LEU A 272 -12.27 1.43 31.89
C LEU A 272 -13.23 0.79 32.87
N ALA A 273 -13.29 -0.55 32.92
CA ALA A 273 -14.09 -1.34 33.85
C ALA A 273 -13.45 -2.73 34.06
N LYS A 274 -13.96 -3.51 35.03
CA LYS A 274 -13.39 -4.81 35.45
C LYS A 274 -12.99 -5.74 34.29
N ASN A 275 -13.79 -5.80 33.21
CA ASN A 275 -13.56 -6.69 32.05
C ASN A 275 -13.32 -5.88 30.76
N VAL A 276 -13.24 -4.56 30.83
CA VAL A 276 -12.96 -3.69 29.69
C VAL A 276 -11.52 -3.23 29.80
N GLU A 277 -10.65 -3.95 29.12
CA GLU A 277 -9.20 -3.69 29.12
C GLU A 277 -8.86 -2.39 28.38
N LYS A 278 -9.46 -2.17 27.22
CA LYS A 278 -9.11 -1.03 26.38
C LYS A 278 -10.32 -0.55 25.57
N VAL A 279 -10.46 0.77 25.46
CA VAL A 279 -11.35 1.44 24.53
C VAL A 279 -10.52 2.35 23.65
N GLU A 280 -10.66 2.22 22.34
CA GLU A 280 -10.00 3.05 21.34
C GLU A 280 -11.05 3.69 20.45
N MET A 281 -10.92 4.99 20.23
CA MET A 281 -11.74 5.73 19.28
C MET A 281 -10.83 6.57 18.40
N GLN A 282 -11.09 6.57 17.10
CA GLN A 282 -10.43 7.44 16.17
C GLN A 282 -11.42 8.04 15.18
N VAL A 283 -11.26 9.31 14.86
CA VAL A 283 -11.92 9.99 13.74
C VAL A 283 -10.89 10.76 12.93
N TYR A 284 -11.02 10.75 11.62
CA TYR A 284 -10.04 11.39 10.74
C TYR A 284 -10.66 11.97 9.48
N ARG A 285 -9.93 12.89 8.87
CA ARG A 285 -10.17 13.38 7.53
C ARG A 285 -8.85 13.32 6.74
N ASN A 286 -8.88 12.65 5.61
CA ASN A 286 -7.81 12.66 4.61
C ASN A 286 -8.31 13.44 3.38
N TYR A 287 -7.46 14.29 2.82
CA TYR A 287 -7.68 14.96 1.53
C TYR A 287 -6.46 14.75 0.65
N VAL A 288 -6.70 14.28 -0.56
CA VAL A 288 -5.68 14.08 -1.60
C VAL A 288 -6.05 14.94 -2.80
N ASP A 289 -5.09 15.71 -3.33
CA ASP A 289 -5.23 16.52 -4.54
C ASP A 289 -4.08 16.21 -5.49
N HIS A 290 -4.39 15.51 -6.56
CA HIS A 290 -3.43 15.06 -7.55
C HIS A 290 -3.60 15.83 -8.86
N ILE A 291 -2.54 16.54 -9.29
CA ILE A 291 -2.51 17.17 -10.61
C ILE A 291 -1.55 16.38 -11.48
N MET A 292 -2.04 15.98 -12.65
CA MET A 292 -1.22 15.36 -13.69
C MET A 292 -1.31 16.16 -14.97
N ASP A 293 -0.17 16.39 -15.62
CA ASP A 293 -0.09 17.09 -16.89
C ASP A 293 1.04 16.57 -17.78
N ASN A 294 1.04 16.98 -19.05
CA ASN A 294 2.02 16.56 -20.03
C ASN A 294 3.01 17.68 -20.41
N TYR A 295 3.18 18.70 -19.56
CA TYR A 295 3.97 19.87 -19.89
C TYR A 295 4.80 20.49 -18.76
N SER A 296 4.54 20.15 -17.50
CA SER A 296 5.27 20.72 -16.36
C SER A 296 6.65 20.09 -16.15
N LEU A 297 6.71 18.76 -16.23
CA LEU A 297 7.93 17.98 -15.97
C LEU A 297 8.53 17.33 -17.23
N ARG A 298 7.83 17.43 -18.36
CA ARG A 298 8.27 16.95 -19.68
C ARG A 298 7.90 17.91 -20.79
N GLU A 299 8.48 17.73 -21.99
CA GLU A 299 8.00 18.43 -23.17
C GLU A 299 6.63 17.95 -23.61
N ALA A 300 5.74 18.92 -23.90
CA ALA A 300 4.41 18.59 -24.42
C ALA A 300 4.53 17.87 -25.79
N PRO A 301 3.75 16.80 -26.00
CA PRO A 301 3.81 16.04 -27.24
C PRO A 301 3.28 16.82 -28.43
N ILE A 302 3.76 16.48 -29.63
CA ILE A 302 3.29 17.04 -30.89
C ILE A 302 2.12 16.19 -31.39
N SER A 303 0.97 16.82 -31.65
CA SER A 303 -0.18 16.17 -32.28
C SER A 303 0.15 15.72 -33.69
N SER A 304 -0.04 14.44 -33.98
CA SER A 304 0.13 13.90 -35.34
C SER A 304 -0.85 14.49 -36.36
N MET A 305 -2.01 15.00 -35.91
CA MET A 305 -3.02 15.62 -36.77
C MET A 305 -2.69 17.06 -37.13
N THR A 306 -2.11 17.82 -36.20
CA THR A 306 -1.92 19.28 -36.39
C THR A 306 -0.46 19.69 -36.54
N GLY A 307 0.51 18.81 -36.23
CA GLY A 307 1.93 19.12 -36.19
C GLY A 307 2.32 20.12 -35.09
N LYS A 308 1.42 20.43 -34.15
CA LYS A 308 1.65 21.41 -33.06
C LYS A 308 1.68 20.74 -31.70
N LYS A 309 2.39 21.32 -30.74
CA LYS A 309 2.38 20.88 -29.33
C LYS A 309 0.95 20.96 -28.78
N VAL A 310 0.55 19.98 -28.00
CA VAL A 310 -0.76 19.91 -27.32
C VAL A 310 -0.55 19.77 -25.82
N TYR A 311 -1.31 20.54 -25.06
CA TYR A 311 -1.18 20.68 -23.61
C TYR A 311 -2.44 20.14 -22.96
N SER A 312 -2.29 19.22 -22.04
CA SER A 312 -3.40 18.56 -21.35
C SER A 312 -3.09 18.39 -19.88
N GLY A 313 -4.08 18.61 -19.02
CA GLY A 313 -3.98 18.42 -17.59
C GLY A 313 -5.27 17.87 -17.00
N MET A 314 -5.15 17.07 -15.94
CA MET A 314 -6.24 16.53 -15.13
C MET A 314 -5.94 16.76 -13.66
N ASN A 315 -6.98 17.05 -12.89
CA ASN A 315 -6.87 17.28 -11.46
C ASN A 315 -7.99 16.56 -10.71
N PRO A 316 -7.86 15.25 -10.48
CA PRO A 316 -8.69 14.56 -9.51
C PRO A 316 -8.32 14.95 -8.07
N ASP A 317 -9.32 14.91 -7.18
CA ASP A 317 -9.10 14.93 -5.75
C ASP A 317 -10.03 13.94 -5.05
N ARG A 318 -9.69 13.62 -3.81
CA ARG A 318 -10.44 12.68 -3.01
C ARG A 318 -10.47 13.13 -1.55
N THR A 319 -11.64 13.18 -0.96
CA THR A 319 -11.84 13.44 0.48
C THR A 319 -12.40 12.20 1.13
N THR A 320 -11.69 11.70 2.14
CA THR A 320 -12.16 10.58 2.97
C THR A 320 -12.36 11.06 4.40
N ILE A 321 -13.53 10.83 4.97
CA ILE A 321 -13.82 11.02 6.39
C ILE A 321 -14.15 9.65 6.95
N GLY A 322 -13.44 9.23 8.00
CA GLY A 322 -13.66 7.93 8.61
C GLY A 322 -13.43 7.95 10.11
N GLY A 323 -13.79 6.84 10.72
CA GLY A 323 -13.55 6.63 12.14
C GLY A 323 -13.90 5.23 12.58
N ASN A 324 -13.42 4.89 13.76
CA ASN A 324 -13.70 3.61 14.40
C ASN A 324 -13.84 3.78 15.92
N LEU A 325 -14.55 2.84 16.51
CA LEU A 325 -14.60 2.61 17.95
C LEU A 325 -14.35 1.12 18.18
N LYS A 326 -13.34 0.80 18.99
CA LYS A 326 -12.95 -0.55 19.36
C LYS A 326 -13.01 -0.71 20.87
N VAL A 327 -13.54 -1.81 21.33
CA VAL A 327 -13.59 -2.16 22.76
C VAL A 327 -12.94 -3.54 22.91
N THR A 328 -11.83 -3.59 23.64
CA THR A 328 -11.20 -4.85 24.05
C THR A 328 -11.71 -5.25 25.40
N THR A 329 -12.23 -6.46 25.48
CA THR A 329 -12.72 -7.06 26.73
C THR A 329 -11.92 -8.32 27.05
N GLU A 330 -11.52 -8.46 28.31
CA GLU A 330 -10.90 -9.68 28.83
C GLU A 330 -11.82 -10.37 29.83
N ILE A 331 -12.04 -11.67 29.66
CA ILE A 331 -12.78 -12.50 30.59
C ILE A 331 -11.87 -13.65 31.05
N PRO A 332 -11.05 -13.42 32.09
CA PRO A 332 -10.00 -14.38 32.50
C PRO A 332 -10.55 -15.74 32.88
N SER A 333 -11.78 -15.81 33.41
CA SER A 333 -12.45 -17.11 33.77
C SER A 333 -12.75 -17.96 32.55
N LEU A 334 -12.82 -17.41 31.34
CA LEU A 334 -13.04 -18.08 30.08
C LEU A 334 -11.79 -18.11 29.19
N LEU A 335 -10.67 -17.58 29.65
CA LEU A 335 -9.45 -17.36 28.88
C LEU A 335 -9.75 -16.68 27.52
N LEU A 336 -10.68 -15.72 27.55
CA LEU A 336 -11.23 -15.05 26.37
C LEU A 336 -10.79 -13.59 26.35
N THR A 337 -10.13 -13.19 25.25
CA THR A 337 -9.95 -11.79 24.85
C THR A 337 -10.82 -11.53 23.64
N ASN A 338 -11.58 -10.45 23.66
CA ASN A 338 -12.51 -10.11 22.60
C ASN A 338 -12.38 -8.64 22.22
N VAL A 339 -12.26 -8.37 20.91
CA VAL A 339 -12.26 -7.01 20.34
C VAL A 339 -13.52 -6.84 19.50
N SER A 340 -14.42 -5.97 19.96
CA SER A 340 -15.65 -5.63 19.23
C SER A 340 -15.59 -4.17 18.78
N GLY A 341 -16.21 -3.86 17.67
CA GLY A 341 -16.22 -2.47 17.22
C GLY A 341 -17.12 -2.17 16.05
N ILE A 342 -17.12 -0.89 15.73
CA ILE A 342 -17.79 -0.31 14.58
C ILE A 342 -16.82 0.62 13.89
N ASP A 343 -16.84 0.64 12.57
CA ASP A 343 -16.18 1.67 11.77
C ASP A 343 -17.13 2.27 10.73
N PHE A 344 -16.78 3.46 10.25
CA PHE A 344 -17.50 4.11 9.17
C PHE A 344 -16.51 4.85 8.27
N LYS A 345 -16.91 5.02 7.03
CA LYS A 345 -16.16 5.77 6.03
C LYS A 345 -17.12 6.44 5.05
N GLU A 346 -16.90 7.73 4.79
CA GLU A 346 -17.50 8.49 3.68
C GLU A 346 -16.33 8.96 2.79
N ASP A 347 -16.48 8.80 1.48
CA ASP A 347 -15.40 9.04 0.53
C ASP A 347 -15.97 9.65 -0.74
N GLU A 348 -15.56 10.89 -1.05
CA GLU A 348 -15.98 11.65 -2.21
C GLU A 348 -14.79 11.82 -3.17
N HIS A 349 -14.96 11.39 -4.40
CA HIS A 349 -14.01 11.64 -5.48
C HIS A 349 -14.55 12.68 -6.44
N THR A 350 -13.72 13.71 -6.76
CA THR A 350 -14.05 14.72 -7.77
C THR A 350 -12.93 14.86 -8.79
N ALA A 351 -13.26 15.35 -9.98
CA ALA A 351 -12.27 15.62 -11.01
C ALA A 351 -12.60 16.89 -11.80
N ARG A 352 -11.54 17.47 -12.39
CA ARG A 352 -11.61 18.52 -13.42
C ARG A 352 -10.45 18.34 -14.39
N SER A 353 -10.59 18.84 -15.63
CA SER A 353 -9.56 18.68 -16.66
C SER A 353 -9.58 19.78 -17.69
N ALA A 354 -8.47 19.96 -18.38
CA ALA A 354 -8.36 20.72 -19.60
C ALA A 354 -7.53 19.94 -20.61
N MET A 355 -8.13 19.57 -21.73
CA MET A 355 -7.51 18.67 -22.70
C MET A 355 -7.22 19.40 -24.01
N MET A 356 -6.11 19.00 -24.68
CA MET A 356 -5.73 19.43 -26.02
C MET A 356 -5.68 20.95 -26.24
N LYS A 357 -5.15 21.68 -25.28
CA LYS A 357 -5.01 23.14 -25.37
C LYS A 357 -3.79 23.55 -26.20
N THR A 358 -3.72 24.81 -26.59
CA THR A 358 -2.69 25.36 -27.47
C THR A 358 -1.45 25.88 -26.73
N SER A 359 -1.55 26.08 -25.41
CA SER A 359 -0.41 26.44 -24.54
C SER A 359 -0.60 25.85 -23.13
N SER A 360 0.50 25.74 -22.38
CA SER A 360 0.49 25.29 -20.99
C SER A 360 -0.28 26.25 -20.09
N SER A 361 -0.15 27.58 -20.29
CA SER A 361 -0.87 28.57 -19.49
C SER A 361 -2.40 28.50 -19.68
N ILE A 362 -2.86 28.23 -20.90
CA ILE A 362 -4.29 28.03 -21.17
C ILE A 362 -4.75 26.71 -20.54
N ALA A 363 -3.96 25.63 -20.65
CA ALA A 363 -4.32 24.35 -20.06
C ALA A 363 -4.43 24.44 -18.53
N ASP A 364 -3.46 25.07 -17.86
CA ASP A 364 -3.47 25.26 -16.40
C ASP A 364 -4.62 26.18 -15.96
N SER A 365 -4.81 27.32 -16.64
CA SER A 365 -5.92 28.26 -16.33
C SER A 365 -7.29 27.61 -16.49
N ASP A 366 -7.53 26.94 -17.62
CA ASP A 366 -8.81 26.30 -17.92
C ASP A 366 -9.08 25.15 -16.93
N MET A 367 -8.09 24.34 -16.60
CA MET A 367 -8.22 23.24 -15.63
C MET A 367 -8.56 23.79 -14.24
N ARG A 368 -7.83 24.82 -13.76
CA ARG A 368 -8.06 25.39 -12.42
C ARG A 368 -9.38 26.13 -12.30
N SER A 369 -9.84 26.77 -13.38
CA SER A 369 -11.12 27.48 -13.42
C SER A 369 -12.32 26.57 -13.69
N ALA A 370 -12.12 25.37 -14.21
CA ALA A 370 -13.18 24.40 -14.41
C ALA A 370 -13.81 24.00 -13.07
N PRO A 371 -15.15 23.92 -12.97
CA PRO A 371 -15.81 23.42 -11.78
C PRO A 371 -15.41 21.95 -11.56
N ARG A 372 -15.16 21.58 -10.31
CA ARG A 372 -14.97 20.17 -9.96
C ARG A 372 -16.31 19.45 -10.11
N GLN A 373 -16.25 18.27 -10.69
CA GLN A 373 -17.40 17.38 -10.84
C GLN A 373 -17.17 16.16 -9.96
N THR A 374 -18.15 15.88 -9.10
CA THR A 374 -18.14 14.65 -8.32
C THR A 374 -18.34 13.47 -9.27
N ASP A 375 -17.43 12.50 -9.20
CA ASP A 375 -17.53 11.26 -9.97
C ASP A 375 -18.33 10.21 -9.19
N PHE A 376 -17.94 9.98 -7.92
CA PHE A 376 -18.55 9.00 -7.04
C PHE A 376 -18.58 9.49 -5.60
N ASP A 377 -19.67 9.13 -4.91
CA ASP A 377 -19.80 9.18 -3.45
C ASP A 377 -19.87 7.76 -2.92
N PHE A 378 -18.96 7.38 -2.02
CA PHE A 378 -18.95 6.10 -1.33
C PHE A 378 -19.29 6.29 0.13
N SER A 379 -20.05 5.36 0.69
CA SER A 379 -20.23 5.24 2.14
C SER A 379 -20.14 3.79 2.59
N GLN A 380 -19.55 3.60 3.76
CA GLN A 380 -19.40 2.29 4.39
C GLN A 380 -19.66 2.39 5.88
N VAL A 381 -20.36 1.39 6.44
CA VAL A 381 -20.45 1.16 7.88
C VAL A 381 -20.22 -0.32 8.12
N GLY A 382 -19.26 -0.64 9.01
CA GLY A 382 -18.90 -2.01 9.37
C GLY A 382 -19.08 -2.28 10.86
N PHE A 383 -19.57 -3.47 11.20
CA PHE A 383 -19.59 -4.03 12.56
C PHE A 383 -18.70 -5.24 12.60
N PHE A 384 -17.84 -5.36 13.60
CA PHE A 384 -16.89 -6.46 13.70
C PHE A 384 -16.71 -6.95 15.14
N ASN A 385 -16.32 -8.21 15.21
CA ASN A 385 -15.94 -8.89 16.44
C ASN A 385 -14.82 -9.89 16.13
N GLU A 386 -13.75 -9.83 16.91
CA GLU A 386 -12.65 -10.79 16.87
C GLU A 386 -12.38 -11.30 18.27
N SER A 387 -12.44 -12.62 18.44
CA SER A 387 -12.31 -13.31 19.72
C SER A 387 -11.11 -14.24 19.71
N THR A 388 -10.30 -14.19 20.75
CA THR A 388 -9.19 -15.08 21.02
C THR A 388 -9.52 -15.89 22.27
N ILE A 389 -9.52 -17.23 22.17
CA ILE A 389 -9.72 -18.15 23.26
C ILE A 389 -8.45 -18.97 23.45
N ASP A 390 -7.75 -18.78 24.56
CA ASP A 390 -6.61 -19.61 24.95
C ASP A 390 -7.17 -20.90 25.61
N ILE A 391 -7.16 -22.01 24.88
CA ILE A 391 -7.63 -23.32 25.39
C ILE A 391 -6.72 -23.79 26.54
N ASN A 392 -5.42 -23.51 26.39
CA ASN A 392 -4.37 -23.68 27.40
C ASN A 392 -3.16 -22.82 26.96
N GLU A 393 -2.05 -22.94 27.67
CA GLU A 393 -0.80 -22.16 27.40
C GLU A 393 -0.26 -22.34 25.98
N ASP A 394 -0.51 -23.48 25.34
CA ASP A 394 0.03 -23.86 24.04
C ASP A 394 -0.98 -23.83 22.89
N ASN A 395 -2.25 -23.73 23.18
CA ASN A 395 -3.31 -23.90 22.17
C ASN A 395 -4.30 -22.75 22.21
N ARG A 396 -4.53 -22.14 21.06
CA ARG A 396 -5.38 -20.97 20.89
C ARG A 396 -6.31 -21.09 19.69
N ILE A 397 -7.54 -20.63 19.84
CA ILE A 397 -8.48 -20.43 18.74
C ILE A 397 -8.73 -18.91 18.60
N VAL A 398 -8.62 -18.41 17.38
CA VAL A 398 -8.98 -17.03 17.03
C VAL A 398 -10.07 -17.08 15.97
N ALA A 399 -11.16 -16.34 16.20
CA ALA A 399 -12.27 -16.26 15.26
C ALA A 399 -12.73 -14.81 15.11
N GLY A 400 -13.05 -14.41 13.90
CA GLY A 400 -13.56 -13.09 13.61
C GLY A 400 -14.79 -13.12 12.70
N LEU A 401 -15.72 -12.21 12.93
CA LEU A 401 -16.88 -11.97 12.09
C LEU A 401 -17.04 -10.48 11.85
N ARG A 402 -17.40 -10.11 10.62
CA ARG A 402 -17.63 -8.73 10.20
C ARG A 402 -18.78 -8.66 9.22
N LEU A 403 -19.55 -7.58 9.30
CA LEU A 403 -20.61 -7.27 8.37
C LEU A 403 -20.50 -5.81 7.96
N ASP A 404 -20.33 -5.58 6.66
CA ASP A 404 -20.20 -4.24 6.08
C ASP A 404 -21.38 -3.92 5.18
N LYS A 405 -21.92 -2.73 5.36
CA LYS A 405 -22.86 -2.14 4.42
C LYS A 405 -22.12 -1.10 3.59
N HIS A 406 -22.07 -1.33 2.28
CA HIS A 406 -21.50 -0.42 1.29
C HIS A 406 -22.60 0.23 0.46
N GLU A 407 -22.42 1.50 0.15
CA GLU A 407 -23.24 2.23 -0.82
C GLU A 407 -22.32 3.10 -1.69
N VAL A 408 -22.60 3.16 -3.00
CA VAL A 408 -21.93 4.08 -3.93
C VAL A 408 -22.96 4.74 -4.84
N ILE A 409 -22.78 6.03 -5.10
CA ILE A 409 -23.61 6.80 -6.01
C ILE A 409 -22.73 7.27 -7.16
N ASP A 410 -23.07 6.89 -8.39
CA ASP A 410 -22.42 7.41 -9.60
C ASP A 410 -22.94 8.82 -9.90
N LYS A 411 -22.09 9.83 -9.72
CA LYS A 411 -22.40 11.25 -9.94
C LYS A 411 -21.99 11.76 -11.33
N ARG A 412 -21.38 10.93 -12.16
CA ARG A 412 -20.93 11.31 -13.48
C ARG A 412 -22.15 11.51 -14.39
N THR A 413 -22.35 12.72 -14.89
CA THR A 413 -23.41 13.01 -15.87
C THR A 413 -23.06 12.50 -17.25
N LYS A 414 -21.78 12.39 -17.56
CA LYS A 414 -21.24 12.00 -18.87
C LYS A 414 -20.14 10.96 -18.75
N LEU A 415 -20.00 10.16 -19.77
CA LEU A 415 -19.00 9.12 -19.95
C LEU A 415 -18.23 9.31 -21.27
N GLY A 416 -17.15 8.55 -21.47
CA GLY A 416 -16.42 8.52 -22.72
C GLY A 416 -15.90 9.88 -23.19
N MET A 417 -15.06 10.54 -22.41
CA MET A 417 -14.55 11.90 -22.66
C MET A 417 -15.68 12.96 -22.74
N LEU A 418 -16.71 12.81 -21.91
CA LEU A 418 -17.86 13.71 -21.77
C LEU A 418 -18.81 13.73 -22.99
N ILE A 419 -18.80 12.69 -23.82
CA ILE A 419 -19.64 12.61 -25.02
C ILE A 419 -21.00 11.97 -24.72
N TYR A 420 -21.00 10.84 -24.01
CA TYR A 420 -22.18 10.01 -23.78
C TYR A 420 -22.87 10.33 -22.47
N ASN A 421 -24.21 10.28 -22.46
CA ASN A 421 -24.96 10.36 -21.21
C ASN A 421 -24.72 9.11 -20.37
N ASN A 422 -24.59 9.29 -19.06
CA ASN A 422 -24.44 8.18 -18.14
C ASN A 422 -25.83 7.60 -17.78
N PRO A 423 -26.15 6.36 -18.14
CA PRO A 423 -27.43 5.76 -17.78
C PRO A 423 -27.56 5.50 -16.27
N ASN A 424 -26.42 5.41 -15.54
CA ASN A 424 -26.39 5.18 -14.10
C ASN A 424 -26.27 6.48 -13.28
N TYR A 425 -26.42 7.65 -13.92
CA TYR A 425 -26.32 8.92 -13.22
C TYR A 425 -27.28 9.00 -12.03
N ASN A 426 -26.72 9.27 -10.85
CA ASN A 426 -27.42 9.41 -9.58
C ASN A 426 -28.12 8.12 -9.09
N GLN A 427 -27.80 6.97 -9.67
CA GLN A 427 -28.24 5.68 -9.16
C GLN A 427 -27.34 5.24 -8.01
N THR A 428 -27.95 4.60 -7.02
CA THR A 428 -27.26 4.02 -5.87
C THR A 428 -27.07 2.52 -6.10
N ASP A 429 -25.83 2.09 -6.06
CA ASP A 429 -25.46 0.68 -5.95
C ASP A 429 -25.07 0.40 -4.49
N LYS A 430 -25.56 -0.72 -3.92
CA LYS A 430 -25.36 -1.05 -2.50
C LYS A 430 -25.34 -2.56 -2.28
N ASP A 431 -24.53 -2.97 -1.33
CA ASP A 431 -24.45 -4.35 -0.92
C ASP A 431 -24.14 -4.48 0.58
N THR A 432 -24.38 -5.67 1.11
CA THR A 432 -24.06 -6.04 2.49
C THR A 432 -23.15 -7.26 2.46
N LEU A 433 -21.89 -7.05 2.82
CA LEU A 433 -20.79 -7.98 2.61
C LEU A 433 -20.35 -8.60 3.94
N PRO A 434 -20.57 -9.93 4.15
CA PRO A 434 -20.02 -10.63 5.27
C PRO A 434 -18.53 -10.94 5.06
N SER A 435 -17.78 -10.96 6.15
CA SER A 435 -16.39 -11.45 6.19
C SER A 435 -16.16 -12.16 7.53
N GLY A 436 -15.22 -13.09 7.55
CA GLY A 436 -14.88 -13.77 8.79
C GLY A 436 -13.76 -14.77 8.63
N PHE A 437 -13.23 -15.22 9.75
CA PHE A 437 -12.21 -16.26 9.76
C PHE A 437 -12.27 -17.10 11.02
N LEU A 438 -11.67 -18.29 10.93
CA LEU A 438 -11.40 -19.17 12.04
C LEU A 438 -9.97 -19.68 11.93
N ARG A 439 -9.18 -19.53 12.99
CA ARG A 439 -7.79 -19.95 13.05
C ARG A 439 -7.50 -20.71 14.34
N TYR A 440 -6.78 -21.80 14.21
CA TYR A 440 -6.19 -22.54 15.31
C TYR A 440 -4.69 -22.35 15.31
N GLU A 441 -4.14 -21.98 16.45
CA GLU A 441 -2.72 -21.79 16.68
C GLU A 441 -2.23 -22.77 17.75
N LYS A 442 -1.05 -23.33 17.54
CA LYS A 442 -0.42 -24.27 18.48
C LYS A 442 1.06 -23.96 18.63
N ASP A 443 1.47 -23.75 19.86
CA ASP A 443 2.84 -23.67 20.27
C ASP A 443 3.29 -25.06 20.79
N ILE A 444 4.53 -25.47 20.46
CA ILE A 444 5.13 -26.73 20.92
C ILE A 444 6.51 -26.35 21.47
N PRO A 445 6.58 -25.84 22.71
CA PRO A 445 7.79 -25.22 23.28
C PRO A 445 8.99 -26.15 23.33
N ASP A 446 8.78 -27.43 23.63
CA ASP A 446 9.84 -28.45 23.70
C ASP A 446 10.62 -28.60 22.38
N TYR A 447 9.98 -28.24 21.27
CA TYR A 447 10.59 -28.28 19.93
C TYR A 447 10.88 -26.89 19.36
N GLY A 448 10.55 -25.79 20.07
CA GLY A 448 10.66 -24.44 19.55
C GLY A 448 9.78 -24.18 18.32
N LEU A 449 8.66 -24.92 18.19
CA LEU A 449 7.79 -24.90 17.01
C LEU A 449 6.47 -24.20 17.33
N LYS A 450 6.10 -23.22 16.49
CA LYS A 450 4.77 -22.60 16.47
C LYS A 450 4.10 -22.88 15.14
N THR A 451 2.82 -23.24 15.17
CA THR A 451 2.07 -23.59 13.96
C THR A 451 0.70 -22.92 13.97
N TYR A 452 0.14 -22.68 12.79
CA TYR A 452 -1.27 -22.32 12.66
C TYR A 452 -1.90 -22.92 11.40
N ILE A 453 -3.21 -23.09 11.46
CA ILE A 453 -4.07 -23.31 10.32
C ILE A 453 -5.27 -22.36 10.45
N GLY A 454 -5.59 -21.66 9.36
CA GLY A 454 -6.69 -20.71 9.30
C GLY A 454 -7.53 -20.88 8.04
N PHE A 455 -8.82 -20.66 8.18
CA PHE A 455 -9.76 -20.47 7.08
C PHE A 455 -10.29 -19.04 7.16
N GLY A 456 -10.31 -18.31 6.06
CA GLY A 456 -10.82 -16.96 5.96
C GLY A 456 -11.76 -16.79 4.78
N HIS A 457 -12.83 -16.04 4.99
CA HIS A 457 -13.77 -15.57 3.98
C HIS A 457 -13.77 -14.05 3.98
N SER A 458 -13.69 -13.44 2.80
CA SER A 458 -13.69 -11.98 2.65
C SER A 458 -14.44 -11.59 1.40
N GLU A 459 -15.39 -10.68 1.53
CA GLU A 459 -16.11 -10.10 0.39
C GLU A 459 -15.69 -8.63 0.20
N ARG A 460 -15.50 -8.21 -1.07
CA ARG A 460 -15.00 -6.90 -1.44
C ARG A 460 -15.89 -6.23 -2.47
N PHE A 461 -16.36 -5.04 -2.13
CA PHE A 461 -17.08 -4.17 -3.05
C PHE A 461 -16.10 -3.58 -4.08
N ALA A 462 -16.54 -3.45 -5.34
CA ALA A 462 -15.73 -2.82 -6.38
C ALA A 462 -15.42 -1.37 -6.01
N ASP A 463 -14.14 -1.00 -6.10
CA ASP A 463 -13.66 0.33 -5.71
C ASP A 463 -13.77 1.37 -6.84
N TYR A 464 -13.36 2.61 -6.55
CA TYR A 464 -13.33 3.71 -7.51
C TYR A 464 -12.55 3.35 -8.78
N TRP A 465 -11.36 2.74 -8.66
CA TRP A 465 -10.51 2.45 -9.81
C TRP A 465 -11.14 1.42 -10.75
N GLU A 466 -11.89 0.47 -10.22
CA GLU A 466 -12.58 -0.57 -10.99
C GLU A 466 -13.85 -0.02 -11.64
N ARG A 467 -14.63 0.76 -10.91
CA ARG A 467 -15.87 1.40 -11.40
C ARG A 467 -15.66 2.44 -12.49
N THR A 468 -14.43 2.96 -12.64
CA THR A 468 -14.08 3.85 -13.74
C THR A 468 -13.72 3.10 -15.04
N LYS A 469 -13.56 1.78 -15.00
CA LYS A 469 -13.27 0.89 -16.14
C LYS A 469 -14.56 0.18 -16.54
N TYR A 470 -15.23 0.67 -17.52
CA TYR A 470 -16.51 0.13 -17.99
C TYR A 470 -16.47 -0.16 -19.50
N ASN A 471 -17.25 -1.13 -19.90
CA ASN A 471 -17.53 -1.37 -21.31
C ASN A 471 -18.55 -0.34 -21.80
N LEU A 472 -18.30 0.28 -22.96
CA LEU A 472 -19.24 1.16 -23.63
C LEU A 472 -20.15 0.31 -24.53
N GLU A 473 -21.02 -0.47 -23.93
CA GLU A 473 -21.98 -1.30 -24.67
C GLU A 473 -22.99 -0.46 -25.46
N GLY A 474 -23.38 -0.97 -26.59
CA GLY A 474 -24.33 -0.31 -27.49
C GLY A 474 -23.69 0.70 -28.45
N ILE A 475 -22.39 1.02 -28.35
CA ILE A 475 -21.72 1.92 -29.28
C ILE A 475 -21.22 1.15 -30.50
N ASN A 476 -21.70 1.51 -31.67
CA ASN A 476 -21.20 1.04 -32.96
C ASN A 476 -20.90 2.22 -33.89
N ASN A 477 -20.36 1.94 -35.08
CA ASN A 477 -19.98 3.00 -36.03
C ASN A 477 -21.16 3.86 -36.51
N SER A 478 -22.38 3.35 -36.46
CA SER A 478 -23.58 4.08 -36.91
C SER A 478 -24.14 5.01 -35.85
N ASN A 479 -23.82 4.82 -34.56
CA ASN A 479 -24.38 5.62 -33.46
C ASN A 479 -23.33 6.37 -32.61
N LYS A 480 -22.05 6.36 -32.99
CA LYS A 480 -20.93 7.03 -32.27
C LYS A 480 -21.19 8.51 -31.91
N ALA A 481 -21.97 9.22 -32.70
CA ALA A 481 -22.31 10.62 -32.46
C ALA A 481 -23.53 10.81 -31.55
N ASN A 482 -24.24 9.73 -31.20
CA ASN A 482 -25.43 9.80 -30.38
C ASN A 482 -25.08 9.87 -28.88
N PRO A 483 -25.39 10.95 -28.13
CA PRO A 483 -25.15 11.04 -26.70
C PRO A 483 -25.84 9.94 -25.86
N ASN A 484 -26.89 9.33 -26.38
CA ASN A 484 -27.66 8.26 -25.74
C ASN A 484 -27.31 6.86 -26.26
N ALA A 485 -26.14 6.69 -26.90
CA ALA A 485 -25.75 5.40 -27.45
C ALA A 485 -25.44 4.35 -26.37
N ILE A 486 -24.99 4.82 -25.18
CA ILE A 486 -24.77 3.94 -24.03
C ILE A 486 -26.10 3.71 -23.32
N THR A 487 -26.54 2.46 -23.27
CA THR A 487 -27.82 2.07 -22.64
C THR A 487 -27.63 1.41 -21.29
N SER A 488 -26.46 0.85 -21.02
CA SER A 488 -26.09 0.22 -19.73
C SER A 488 -24.59 0.33 -19.49
N ILE A 489 -24.18 0.20 -18.25
CA ILE A 489 -22.79 0.07 -17.80
C ILE A 489 -22.73 -1.17 -16.94
N ASP A 490 -21.81 -2.09 -17.25
CA ASP A 490 -21.54 -3.22 -16.39
C ASP A 490 -20.79 -2.76 -15.14
N ILE A 491 -21.40 -2.99 -14.00
CA ILE A 491 -20.79 -2.77 -12.67
C ILE A 491 -20.24 -4.13 -12.22
N PRO A 492 -18.96 -4.21 -11.82
CA PRO A 492 -18.42 -5.46 -11.33
C PRO A 492 -19.14 -5.93 -10.07
N GLU A 493 -19.49 -7.23 -10.04
CA GLU A 493 -19.98 -7.89 -8.83
C GLU A 493 -18.92 -7.89 -7.72
N PRO A 494 -19.31 -7.93 -6.43
CA PRO A 494 -18.37 -8.04 -5.34
C PRO A 494 -17.54 -9.32 -5.41
N GLU A 495 -16.22 -9.20 -5.25
CA GLU A 495 -15.32 -10.36 -5.16
C GLU A 495 -15.54 -11.11 -3.85
N LYS A 496 -15.55 -12.45 -3.91
CA LYS A 496 -15.72 -13.36 -2.78
C LYS A 496 -14.53 -14.30 -2.69
N THR A 497 -13.70 -14.10 -1.68
CA THR A 497 -12.48 -14.86 -1.46
C THR A 497 -12.67 -15.88 -0.34
N ASN A 498 -12.40 -17.15 -0.62
CA ASN A 498 -12.29 -18.22 0.36
C ASN A 498 -10.85 -18.71 0.39
N GLN A 499 -10.16 -18.60 1.53
CA GLN A 499 -8.75 -18.91 1.65
C GLN A 499 -8.44 -19.82 2.83
N ILE A 500 -7.54 -20.76 2.60
CA ILE A 500 -6.91 -21.58 3.64
C ILE A 500 -5.45 -21.14 3.75
N ASP A 501 -5.00 -20.87 4.96
CA ASP A 501 -3.62 -20.54 5.32
C ASP A 501 -3.07 -21.58 6.30
N ILE A 502 -1.84 -22.01 6.07
CA ILE A 502 -1.09 -22.87 6.97
C ILE A 502 0.30 -22.29 7.15
N GLY A 503 0.76 -22.23 8.38
CA GLY A 503 2.13 -21.74 8.62
C GLY A 503 2.77 -22.36 9.85
N ALA A 504 4.09 -22.31 9.84
CA ALA A 504 4.92 -22.77 10.94
C ALA A 504 6.15 -21.88 11.07
N SER A 505 6.58 -21.63 12.30
CA SER A 505 7.91 -21.12 12.61
C SER A 505 8.60 -22.06 13.59
N TRP A 506 9.89 -22.26 13.37
CA TRP A 506 10.71 -23.14 14.16
C TRP A 506 12.01 -22.47 14.53
N THR A 507 12.32 -22.48 15.84
CA THR A 507 13.58 -21.94 16.37
C THR A 507 14.27 -23.05 17.17
N ASN A 508 15.51 -23.34 16.78
CA ASN A 508 16.35 -24.30 17.47
C ASN A 508 17.78 -23.77 17.57
N GLY A 509 18.13 -23.25 18.75
CA GLY A 509 19.40 -22.58 18.96
C GLY A 509 19.57 -21.39 18.01
N ASP A 510 20.58 -21.45 17.17
CA ASP A 510 20.97 -20.38 16.26
C ASP A 510 20.17 -20.36 14.93
N LEU A 511 19.30 -21.34 14.69
CA LEU A 511 18.48 -21.44 13.48
C LEU A 511 17.04 -21.08 13.76
N THR A 512 16.53 -20.08 13.03
CA THR A 512 15.11 -19.73 12.98
C THR A 512 14.61 -19.90 11.55
N THR A 513 13.48 -20.58 11.39
CA THR A 513 12.81 -20.76 10.09
C THR A 513 11.34 -20.39 10.22
N SER A 514 10.77 -19.86 9.15
CA SER A 514 9.34 -19.58 9.06
C SER A 514 8.84 -19.92 7.67
N ALA A 515 7.74 -20.65 7.59
CA ALA A 515 7.09 -21.02 6.35
C ALA A 515 5.59 -20.70 6.43
N SER A 516 5.01 -20.18 5.36
CA SER A 516 3.58 -20.06 5.21
C SER A 516 3.16 -20.46 3.81
N MET A 517 2.00 -21.11 3.69
CA MET A 517 1.36 -21.50 2.45
C MET A 517 -0.09 -21.07 2.46
N PHE A 518 -0.61 -20.74 1.29
CA PHE A 518 -2.01 -20.38 1.15
C PHE A 518 -2.61 -20.96 -0.12
N TYR A 519 -3.90 -21.20 -0.09
CA TYR A 519 -4.73 -21.56 -1.22
C TYR A 519 -6.01 -20.72 -1.15
N SER A 520 -6.24 -19.94 -2.20
CA SER A 520 -7.35 -19.00 -2.31
C SER A 520 -8.18 -19.30 -3.54
N LYS A 521 -9.48 -19.50 -3.37
CA LYS A 521 -10.48 -19.49 -4.43
C LYS A 521 -11.21 -18.16 -4.35
N VAL A 522 -11.23 -17.43 -5.47
CA VAL A 522 -11.88 -16.14 -5.59
C VAL A 522 -12.97 -16.25 -6.64
N ASP A 523 -14.22 -16.22 -6.19
CA ASP A 523 -15.37 -16.09 -7.07
C ASP A 523 -15.55 -14.59 -7.39
N ASP A 524 -15.90 -14.29 -8.63
CA ASP A 524 -16.10 -12.91 -9.13
C ASP A 524 -14.82 -12.03 -9.07
N TYR A 525 -13.62 -12.60 -9.25
CA TYR A 525 -12.37 -11.83 -9.30
C TYR A 525 -12.43 -10.74 -10.38
N ILE A 526 -12.18 -9.48 -9.99
CA ILE A 526 -12.24 -8.33 -10.91
C ILE A 526 -10.93 -8.27 -11.69
N LEU A 527 -11.02 -8.56 -13.00
CA LEU A 527 -9.91 -8.59 -13.94
C LEU A 527 -10.08 -7.50 -15.00
N ASN A 528 -9.04 -6.70 -15.22
CA ASN A 528 -9.01 -5.72 -16.31
C ASN A 528 -8.58 -6.39 -17.62
N ARG A 529 -9.30 -6.14 -18.71
CA ARG A 529 -9.03 -6.70 -20.03
C ARG A 529 -9.10 -5.62 -21.11
N TRP A 530 -8.39 -5.85 -22.21
CA TRP A 530 -8.39 -5.02 -23.39
C TRP A 530 -9.00 -5.79 -24.55
N PHE A 531 -10.03 -5.22 -25.18
CA PHE A 531 -10.72 -5.83 -26.33
C PHE A 531 -10.71 -4.91 -27.53
N ASP A 532 -10.72 -5.50 -28.74
CA ASP A 532 -10.99 -4.80 -30.00
C ASP A 532 -12.51 -4.63 -30.22
N GLU A 533 -12.88 -3.95 -31.31
CA GLU A 533 -14.28 -3.73 -31.69
C GLU A 533 -15.05 -5.02 -32.04
N ASN A 534 -14.34 -6.13 -32.26
CA ASN A 534 -14.90 -7.45 -32.57
C ASN A 534 -15.00 -8.35 -31.32
N GLY A 535 -14.59 -7.84 -30.16
CA GLY A 535 -14.57 -8.60 -28.90
C GLY A 535 -13.37 -9.54 -28.75
N ASN A 536 -12.31 -9.38 -29.54
CA ASN A 536 -11.08 -10.15 -29.34
C ASN A 536 -10.19 -9.47 -28.32
N GLN A 537 -9.62 -10.24 -27.40
CA GLN A 537 -8.66 -9.72 -26.42
C GLN A 537 -7.40 -9.20 -27.12
N MET A 538 -7.04 -7.97 -26.83
CA MET A 538 -5.92 -7.27 -27.46
C MET A 538 -4.66 -7.33 -26.61
N THR A 539 -3.52 -7.40 -27.26
CA THR A 539 -2.19 -7.39 -26.65
C THR A 539 -1.65 -5.98 -26.38
N VAL A 540 -2.22 -4.97 -27.06
CA VAL A 540 -1.77 -3.56 -26.96
C VAL A 540 -2.99 -2.67 -27.11
N PRO A 541 -3.17 -1.64 -26.25
CA PRO A 541 -4.23 -0.66 -26.46
C PRO A 541 -3.98 0.06 -27.78
N SER A 542 -4.99 0.16 -28.63
CA SER A 542 -4.87 1.03 -29.80
C SER A 542 -4.72 2.48 -29.31
N ALA A 543 -3.84 3.22 -29.98
CA ALA A 543 -3.63 4.64 -29.69
C ALA A 543 -4.97 5.38 -29.61
N MET A 544 -5.12 6.31 -28.65
CA MET A 544 -6.24 7.23 -28.58
C MET A 544 -6.28 8.12 -29.82
N GLY A 545 -6.72 7.58 -30.95
CA GLY A 545 -7.03 8.29 -32.17
C GLY A 545 -8.53 8.24 -32.44
N MET A 546 -9.05 9.09 -33.32
CA MET A 546 -10.47 9.19 -33.66
C MET A 546 -11.04 7.96 -34.40
N GLY A 547 -10.50 6.80 -34.22
CA GLY A 547 -11.00 5.51 -34.66
C GLY A 547 -10.72 4.50 -33.58
N ARG A 548 -11.42 4.60 -32.42
CA ARG A 548 -11.26 3.63 -31.35
C ARG A 548 -11.64 2.25 -31.87
N THR A 549 -10.63 1.40 -31.93
CA THR A 549 -10.78 -0.02 -32.20
C THR A 549 -10.56 -0.88 -30.98
N SER A 550 -10.38 -0.25 -29.79
CA SER A 550 -10.20 -0.99 -28.56
C SER A 550 -10.85 -0.28 -27.36
N TYR A 551 -11.28 -1.06 -26.40
CA TYR A 551 -11.81 -0.59 -25.12
C TYR A 551 -11.26 -1.43 -23.98
N THR A 552 -11.14 -0.78 -22.82
CA THR A 552 -10.80 -1.44 -21.56
C THR A 552 -12.09 -1.75 -20.82
N THR A 553 -12.22 -2.95 -20.30
CA THR A 553 -13.32 -3.33 -19.42
C THR A 553 -12.79 -4.10 -18.23
N VAL A 554 -13.51 -4.02 -17.12
CA VAL A 554 -13.39 -4.97 -16.04
C VAL A 554 -14.42 -6.08 -16.26
N SER A 555 -14.05 -7.29 -15.90
CA SER A 555 -14.95 -8.45 -15.93
C SER A 555 -14.72 -9.28 -14.70
N ASN A 556 -15.79 -9.88 -14.18
CA ASN A 556 -15.70 -10.87 -13.12
C ASN A 556 -15.30 -12.22 -13.74
N VAL A 557 -14.33 -12.90 -13.13
CA VAL A 557 -13.87 -14.24 -13.46
C VAL A 557 -13.66 -15.02 -12.17
N ASP A 558 -13.76 -16.33 -12.22
CA ASP A 558 -13.32 -17.17 -11.12
C ASP A 558 -11.82 -17.37 -11.19
N ALA A 559 -11.14 -17.22 -10.06
CA ALA A 559 -9.69 -17.34 -9.99
C ALA A 559 -9.26 -18.25 -8.82
N ILE A 560 -8.14 -18.95 -9.05
CA ILE A 560 -7.45 -19.72 -8.02
C ILE A 560 -6.05 -19.15 -7.88
N ILE A 561 -5.66 -18.78 -6.64
CA ILE A 561 -4.33 -18.24 -6.35
C ILE A 561 -3.76 -19.04 -5.18
N TYR A 562 -2.57 -19.58 -5.35
CA TYR A 562 -1.90 -20.34 -4.31
C TYR A 562 -0.39 -20.13 -4.33
N GLY A 563 0.24 -20.39 -3.20
CA GLY A 563 1.68 -20.21 -3.09
C GLY A 563 2.17 -20.23 -1.66
N GLY A 564 3.36 -19.68 -1.45
CA GLY A 564 3.93 -19.60 -0.11
C GLY A 564 5.21 -18.80 -0.05
N GLU A 565 5.58 -18.52 1.19
CA GLU A 565 6.83 -17.87 1.56
C GLU A 565 7.60 -18.80 2.54
N LEU A 566 8.90 -18.86 2.35
CA LEU A 566 9.84 -19.49 3.26
C LEU A 566 10.92 -18.48 3.63
N SER A 567 11.26 -18.38 4.90
CA SER A 567 12.44 -17.66 5.39
C SER A 567 13.22 -18.50 6.38
N ALA A 568 14.54 -18.32 6.39
CA ALA A 568 15.43 -18.96 7.33
C ALA A 568 16.55 -18.00 7.71
N SER A 569 16.90 -17.96 8.98
CA SER A 569 18.06 -17.22 9.48
C SER A 569 18.92 -18.14 10.35
N TYR A 570 20.23 -18.09 10.15
CA TYR A 570 21.19 -18.88 10.90
C TYR A 570 22.29 -17.97 11.46
N GLN A 571 22.39 -17.93 12.80
CA GLN A 571 23.45 -17.24 13.52
C GLN A 571 24.66 -18.15 13.58
N ILE A 572 25.69 -17.86 12.77
CA ILE A 572 26.91 -18.70 12.71
C ILE A 572 27.78 -18.48 13.94
N THR A 573 27.94 -17.22 14.34
CA THR A 573 28.57 -16.75 15.55
C THR A 573 27.84 -15.53 16.07
N SER A 574 28.26 -14.94 17.20
CA SER A 574 27.70 -13.64 17.66
C SER A 574 27.69 -12.57 16.59
N ASP A 575 28.65 -12.57 15.67
CA ASP A 575 28.92 -11.52 14.70
C ASP A 575 28.52 -11.87 13.26
N TYR A 576 28.30 -13.14 12.92
CA TYR A 576 28.00 -13.60 11.57
C TYR A 576 26.63 -14.25 11.47
N LYS A 577 25.84 -13.82 10.51
CA LYS A 577 24.49 -14.32 10.26
C LYS A 577 24.24 -14.53 8.76
N ILE A 578 23.51 -15.58 8.42
CA ILE A 578 22.99 -15.80 7.07
C ILE A 578 21.46 -15.78 7.13
N ILE A 579 20.84 -15.09 6.19
CA ILE A 579 19.38 -15.03 6.04
C ILE A 579 19.03 -15.39 4.60
N GLY A 580 18.03 -16.25 4.44
CA GLY A 580 17.48 -16.60 3.14
C GLY A 580 15.97 -16.47 3.11
N SER A 581 15.42 -16.17 1.95
CA SER A 581 13.97 -16.22 1.71
C SER A 581 13.66 -16.75 0.31
N LEU A 582 12.50 -17.40 0.18
CA LEU A 582 11.96 -17.90 -1.07
C LEU A 582 10.46 -17.60 -1.12
N THR A 583 9.99 -17.08 -2.25
CA THR A 583 8.60 -16.73 -2.46
C THR A 583 8.12 -17.24 -3.81
N HIS A 584 6.98 -17.92 -3.85
CA HIS A 584 6.36 -18.38 -5.08
C HIS A 584 4.85 -18.24 -5.02
N VAL A 585 4.26 -17.68 -6.09
CA VAL A 585 2.81 -17.54 -6.25
C VAL A 585 2.41 -18.01 -7.64
N ILE A 586 1.31 -18.74 -7.70
CA ILE A 586 0.70 -19.22 -8.94
C ILE A 586 -0.75 -18.77 -8.94
N GLY A 587 -1.16 -18.07 -9.99
CA GLY A 587 -2.56 -17.72 -10.26
C GLY A 587 -3.08 -18.43 -11.52
N LYS A 588 -4.36 -18.82 -11.46
CA LYS A 588 -5.13 -19.37 -12.57
C LYS A 588 -6.45 -18.60 -12.70
N ASN A 589 -6.77 -18.14 -13.89
CA ASN A 589 -8.11 -17.71 -14.25
C ASN A 589 -8.89 -18.99 -14.61
N ASP A 590 -9.77 -19.42 -13.74
CA ASP A 590 -10.46 -20.70 -13.85
C ASP A 590 -11.62 -20.63 -14.86
N THR A 591 -12.21 -19.46 -15.04
CA THR A 591 -13.25 -19.21 -16.04
C THR A 591 -12.76 -19.45 -17.46
N ASP A 592 -11.55 -18.97 -17.79
CA ASP A 592 -10.99 -19.04 -19.15
C ASP A 592 -9.96 -20.16 -19.32
N ASP A 593 -9.64 -20.89 -18.25
CA ASP A 593 -8.59 -21.92 -18.19
C ASP A 593 -7.21 -21.41 -18.65
N LYS A 594 -6.83 -20.21 -18.15
CA LYS A 594 -5.58 -19.53 -18.48
C LYS A 594 -4.77 -19.20 -17.21
N PRO A 595 -3.47 -18.88 -17.32
CA PRO A 595 -2.78 -18.20 -16.24
C PRO A 595 -3.51 -16.92 -15.82
N LEU A 596 -3.59 -16.64 -14.53
CA LEU A 596 -4.05 -15.34 -14.06
C LEU A 596 -2.96 -14.30 -14.34
N ALA A 597 -3.36 -13.19 -14.95
CA ALA A 597 -2.43 -12.14 -15.35
C ALA A 597 -1.74 -11.48 -14.16
N GLN A 598 -0.55 -10.91 -14.40
CA GLN A 598 0.21 -10.11 -13.43
C GLN A 598 0.58 -10.87 -12.15
N GLN A 599 1.03 -12.12 -12.30
CA GLN A 599 1.54 -12.92 -11.19
C GLN A 599 3.07 -12.80 -11.08
N PRO A 600 3.62 -12.65 -9.85
CA PRO A 600 5.08 -12.56 -9.66
C PRO A 600 5.77 -13.89 -10.00
N PRO A 601 7.01 -13.85 -10.51
CA PRO A 601 7.83 -15.05 -10.68
C PRO A 601 8.30 -15.60 -9.32
N LEU A 602 8.86 -16.82 -9.34
CA LEU A 602 9.61 -17.34 -8.18
C LEU A 602 10.79 -16.41 -7.89
N GLU A 603 10.92 -15.98 -6.64
CA GLU A 603 12.02 -15.15 -6.15
C GLU A 603 12.70 -15.77 -4.94
N GLY A 604 14.04 -15.79 -4.96
CA GLY A 604 14.88 -16.16 -3.84
C GLY A 604 15.84 -15.04 -3.48
N LYS A 605 16.08 -14.84 -2.17
CA LYS A 605 17.08 -13.90 -1.64
C LYS A 605 17.98 -14.64 -0.65
N ILE A 606 19.27 -14.33 -0.67
CA ILE A 606 20.25 -14.78 0.31
C ILE A 606 21.11 -13.59 0.73
N SER A 607 21.25 -13.38 2.03
CA SER A 607 22.12 -12.37 2.62
C SER A 607 23.08 -12.98 3.61
N ALA A 608 24.37 -12.66 3.49
CA ALA A 608 25.40 -12.97 4.50
C ALA A 608 25.85 -11.65 5.14
N MET A 609 25.88 -11.63 6.46
CA MET A 609 26.05 -10.43 7.26
C MET A 609 27.11 -10.64 8.33
N TYR A 610 27.88 -9.59 8.54
CA TYR A 610 28.80 -9.42 9.65
C TYR A 610 28.40 -8.19 10.45
N ASP A 611 28.34 -8.27 11.77
CA ASP A 611 28.14 -7.14 12.68
C ASP A 611 28.77 -7.44 14.03
N ASN A 612 29.72 -6.62 14.44
CA ASN A 612 30.37 -6.70 15.76
C ASN A 612 29.93 -5.54 16.69
N GLY A 613 28.84 -4.87 16.37
CA GLY A 613 28.33 -3.72 17.14
C GLY A 613 29.01 -2.39 16.82
N LYS A 614 30.17 -2.38 16.14
CA LYS A 614 30.87 -1.18 15.68
C LYS A 614 31.02 -1.09 14.17
N TYR A 615 31.26 -2.20 13.52
CA TYR A 615 31.36 -2.33 12.06
C TYR A 615 30.37 -3.38 11.59
N SER A 616 29.66 -3.09 10.50
CA SER A 616 28.82 -4.05 9.82
C SER A 616 29.19 -4.16 8.34
N ALA A 617 28.97 -5.32 7.75
CA ALA A 617 29.11 -5.57 6.32
C ALA A 617 28.09 -6.61 5.88
N GLY A 618 27.54 -6.47 4.68
CA GLY A 618 26.57 -7.40 4.13
C GLY A 618 26.74 -7.60 2.63
N ILE A 619 26.41 -8.82 2.19
CA ILE A 619 26.27 -9.18 0.78
C ILE A 619 24.85 -9.72 0.62
N LEU A 620 24.12 -9.22 -0.38
CA LEU A 620 22.79 -9.72 -0.76
C LEU A 620 22.85 -10.22 -2.21
N ALA A 621 22.35 -11.43 -2.43
CA ALA A 621 22.04 -11.97 -3.74
C ALA A 621 20.55 -12.18 -3.90
N ARG A 622 19.97 -11.66 -4.98
CA ARG A 622 18.57 -11.80 -5.36
C ARG A 622 18.46 -12.54 -6.67
N PHE A 623 17.66 -13.59 -6.69
CA PHE A 623 17.43 -14.47 -7.85
C PHE A 623 15.97 -14.43 -8.22
N ILE A 624 15.69 -14.01 -9.44
CA ILE A 624 14.34 -13.94 -10.02
C ILE A 624 14.29 -14.95 -11.15
N SER A 625 13.33 -15.87 -11.11
CA SER A 625 13.16 -16.85 -12.20
C SER A 625 12.56 -16.19 -13.45
N LYS A 626 12.67 -16.86 -14.60
CA LYS A 626 11.86 -16.53 -15.76
C LYS A 626 10.38 -16.64 -15.40
N GLN A 627 9.55 -15.68 -15.90
CA GLN A 627 8.10 -15.79 -15.86
C GLN A 627 7.55 -16.03 -17.27
N ASP A 628 6.98 -17.21 -17.46
CA ASP A 628 6.37 -17.65 -18.72
C ASP A 628 4.85 -17.96 -18.59
N ARG A 629 4.28 -17.65 -17.40
CA ARG A 629 2.84 -17.74 -17.16
C ARG A 629 2.27 -16.33 -17.24
N TYR A 630 1.52 -16.04 -18.29
CA TYR A 630 0.95 -14.73 -18.56
C TYR A 630 -0.35 -14.85 -19.38
N ASP A 631 -1.21 -13.82 -19.30
CA ASP A 631 -2.36 -13.65 -20.18
C ASP A 631 -2.26 -12.26 -20.85
N ILE A 632 -1.81 -12.25 -22.11
CA ILE A 632 -1.54 -11.01 -22.84
C ILE A 632 -2.81 -10.17 -22.97
N GLY A 633 -2.73 -8.87 -22.57
CA GLY A 633 -3.85 -7.95 -22.64
C GLY A 633 -4.81 -8.03 -21.43
N ALA A 634 -4.58 -8.94 -20.48
CA ALA A 634 -5.24 -8.97 -19.20
C ALA A 634 -4.30 -8.46 -18.08
N GLY A 635 -4.85 -7.93 -17.00
CA GLY A 635 -4.04 -7.42 -15.90
C GLY A 635 -4.83 -6.78 -14.78
N SER A 636 -4.17 -5.88 -14.08
CA SER A 636 -4.79 -5.11 -13.03
C SER A 636 -5.34 -3.79 -13.56
N ILE A 637 -6.11 -3.12 -12.70
CA ILE A 637 -6.69 -1.80 -12.95
C ILE A 637 -5.66 -0.68 -13.18
N VAL A 638 -4.40 -0.88 -12.85
CA VAL A 638 -3.34 0.10 -13.15
C VAL A 638 -3.26 0.26 -14.67
N MET A 639 -3.36 1.49 -15.16
CA MET A 639 -3.22 1.79 -16.58
C MET A 639 -1.88 1.24 -17.09
N ASN A 640 -1.86 0.60 -18.24
CA ASN A 640 -0.72 -0.15 -18.81
C ASN A 640 -0.23 -1.34 -17.94
N GLY A 641 -0.93 -1.70 -16.87
CA GLY A 641 -0.62 -2.83 -15.99
C GLY A 641 -1.16 -4.17 -16.53
N VAL A 642 -0.97 -4.46 -17.82
CA VAL A 642 -1.38 -5.71 -18.46
C VAL A 642 -0.16 -6.56 -18.82
N ASP A 643 -0.35 -7.86 -18.91
CA ASP A 643 0.69 -8.78 -19.37
C ASP A 643 1.11 -8.52 -20.80
N LYS A 644 2.43 -8.58 -21.04
CA LYS A 644 3.08 -8.32 -22.33
C LYS A 644 3.83 -9.54 -22.90
N GLY A 645 3.70 -10.68 -22.25
CA GLY A 645 4.46 -11.89 -22.58
C GLY A 645 5.48 -12.26 -21.51
N GLU A 646 6.36 -13.17 -21.85
CA GLU A 646 7.37 -13.69 -20.93
C GLU A 646 8.39 -12.62 -20.47
N THR A 647 9.00 -12.87 -19.32
CA THR A 647 10.06 -12.03 -18.78
C THR A 647 11.25 -12.91 -18.39
N PRO A 648 12.47 -12.60 -18.85
CA PRO A 648 13.65 -13.37 -18.50
C PRO A 648 13.98 -13.26 -17.02
N GLY A 649 14.61 -14.29 -16.46
CA GLY A 649 15.10 -14.28 -15.10
C GLY A 649 16.33 -13.38 -14.94
N ALA A 650 16.62 -13.01 -13.68
CA ALA A 650 17.75 -12.15 -13.33
C ALA A 650 18.41 -12.58 -12.01
N SER A 651 19.72 -12.32 -11.91
CA SER A 651 20.48 -12.44 -10.67
C SER A 651 21.13 -11.09 -10.37
N ILE A 652 20.84 -10.52 -9.21
CA ILE A 652 21.26 -9.21 -8.78
C ILE A 652 22.07 -9.34 -7.48
N PHE A 653 23.20 -8.67 -7.40
CA PHE A 653 24.09 -8.67 -6.23
C PHE A 653 24.25 -7.27 -5.69
N SER A 654 24.23 -7.15 -4.37
CA SER A 654 24.40 -5.90 -3.66
C SER A 654 25.35 -6.09 -2.47
N ILE A 655 26.06 -5.03 -2.12
CA ILE A 655 26.93 -4.99 -0.95
C ILE A 655 26.63 -3.76 -0.12
N ASN A 656 26.78 -3.88 1.18
CA ASN A 656 26.61 -2.76 2.10
C ASN A 656 27.60 -2.85 3.27
N GLY A 657 27.77 -1.75 3.98
CA GLY A 657 28.57 -1.68 5.19
C GLY A 657 28.09 -0.55 6.09
N GLY A 658 28.43 -0.66 7.36
CA GLY A 658 28.08 0.32 8.37
C GLY A 658 29.22 0.57 9.35
N TYR A 659 29.23 1.76 9.94
CA TYR A 659 30.15 2.17 10.98
C TYR A 659 29.40 2.94 12.07
N LYS A 660 29.37 2.39 13.28
CA LYS A 660 28.82 3.04 14.48
C LYS A 660 29.92 3.86 15.14
N TYR A 661 29.92 5.18 14.88
CA TYR A 661 30.90 6.08 15.48
C TYR A 661 30.77 6.10 17.02
N ASN A 662 29.53 6.21 17.51
CA ASN A 662 29.18 6.11 18.93
C ASN A 662 27.70 5.66 19.03
N LYS A 663 27.14 5.65 20.26
CA LYS A 663 25.72 5.27 20.49
C LYS A 663 24.70 6.17 19.78
N ASN A 664 25.10 7.39 19.41
CA ASN A 664 24.23 8.41 18.84
C ASN A 664 24.39 8.61 17.32
N VAL A 665 25.52 8.15 16.74
CA VAL A 665 25.85 8.45 15.33
C VAL A 665 26.30 7.18 14.62
N SER A 666 25.64 6.88 13.51
CA SER A 666 26.00 5.78 12.61
C SER A 666 26.06 6.23 11.13
N LEU A 667 26.93 5.57 10.39
CA LEU A 667 27.15 5.76 8.95
C LEU A 667 26.87 4.43 8.25
N ASN A 668 26.04 4.45 7.22
CA ASN A 668 25.79 3.30 6.36
C ASN A 668 26.10 3.66 4.92
N PHE A 669 26.52 2.71 4.13
CA PHE A 669 26.80 2.89 2.71
C PHE A 669 26.61 1.57 1.97
N GLY A 670 26.38 1.64 0.68
CA GLY A 670 26.21 0.44 -0.11
C GLY A 670 26.18 0.68 -1.61
N VAL A 671 26.15 -0.43 -2.33
CA VAL A 671 26.03 -0.50 -3.78
C VAL A 671 24.99 -1.56 -4.11
N ASP A 672 23.90 -1.13 -4.73
CA ASP A 672 22.93 -2.06 -5.30
C ASP A 672 23.22 -2.31 -6.78
N ASN A 673 22.79 -3.48 -7.28
CA ASN A 673 23.05 -3.93 -8.63
C ASN A 673 24.55 -3.79 -8.98
N LEU A 674 25.41 -4.39 -8.16
CA LEU A 674 26.87 -4.26 -8.18
C LEU A 674 27.48 -4.45 -9.57
N PHE A 675 26.90 -5.37 -10.36
CA PHE A 675 27.39 -5.73 -11.69
C PHE A 675 26.72 -4.97 -12.83
N ASP A 676 25.90 -3.95 -12.52
CA ASP A 676 25.19 -3.12 -13.50
C ASP A 676 24.31 -3.95 -14.45
N LYS A 677 23.63 -4.95 -13.91
CA LYS A 677 22.79 -5.87 -14.67
C LYS A 677 21.58 -5.13 -15.22
N ALA A 678 21.40 -5.17 -16.53
CA ALA A 678 20.15 -4.74 -17.16
C ALA A 678 19.07 -5.81 -16.93
N TYR A 679 18.00 -5.48 -16.23
CA TYR A 679 16.88 -6.38 -15.97
C TYR A 679 15.57 -5.61 -15.79
N MET A 680 14.46 -6.32 -15.97
CA MET A 680 13.11 -5.82 -15.74
C MET A 680 12.36 -6.81 -14.86
N GLU A 681 11.42 -6.33 -14.08
CA GLU A 681 10.51 -7.19 -13.33
C GLU A 681 9.26 -7.49 -14.14
N HIS A 682 8.70 -8.69 -13.97
CA HIS A 682 7.51 -9.11 -14.74
C HIS A 682 6.31 -8.19 -14.53
N LEU A 683 6.16 -7.65 -13.33
CA LEU A 683 5.05 -6.80 -12.94
C LEU A 683 5.24 -5.32 -13.31
N SER A 684 6.44 -4.90 -13.73
CA SER A 684 6.69 -3.51 -14.15
C SER A 684 5.84 -3.16 -15.38
N ASN A 685 5.33 -1.93 -15.40
CA ASN A 685 4.57 -1.39 -16.51
C ASN A 685 5.47 -1.21 -17.75
N SER A 686 4.86 -0.95 -18.91
CA SER A 686 5.61 -0.65 -20.13
C SER A 686 6.14 0.77 -20.11
N ASP A 687 7.35 0.97 -20.59
CA ASP A 687 7.91 2.31 -20.85
C ASP A 687 7.23 2.92 -22.09
N VAL A 688 6.50 4.01 -21.89
CA VAL A 688 5.83 4.77 -22.95
C VAL A 688 6.37 6.18 -23.09
N SER A 689 7.37 6.54 -22.30
CA SER A 689 7.90 7.91 -22.19
C SER A 689 8.60 8.39 -23.45
N SER A 690 9.25 7.48 -24.18
CA SER A 690 9.96 7.74 -25.44
C SER A 690 9.16 7.42 -26.68
N ALA A 691 7.99 6.81 -26.53
CA ALA A 691 7.20 6.34 -27.66
C ALA A 691 6.40 7.48 -28.32
N THR A 692 6.60 7.70 -29.60
CA THR A 692 5.73 8.55 -30.43
C THR A 692 4.34 7.93 -30.63
N THR A 693 4.17 6.67 -30.23
CA THR A 693 2.93 5.89 -30.20
C THR A 693 2.81 5.20 -28.86
N PHE A 694 1.60 5.02 -28.35
CA PHE A 694 1.27 4.29 -27.10
C PHE A 694 1.65 2.79 -27.13
N MET A 695 2.54 2.40 -28.03
CA MET A 695 2.87 1.02 -28.35
C MET A 695 4.23 0.59 -27.80
N ALA A 696 4.73 1.18 -26.74
CA ALA A 696 5.96 0.68 -26.15
C ALA A 696 5.77 -0.77 -25.67
N GLN A 697 6.60 -1.65 -26.19
CA GLN A 697 6.50 -3.09 -25.97
C GLN A 697 7.40 -3.56 -24.82
N GLU A 698 8.40 -2.76 -24.45
CA GLU A 698 9.32 -3.13 -23.38
C GLU A 698 8.80 -2.67 -22.02
N ARG A 699 9.02 -3.50 -20.98
CA ARG A 699 8.78 -3.10 -19.59
C ARG A 699 9.85 -2.12 -19.16
N ILE A 700 9.52 -1.31 -18.17
CA ILE A 700 10.47 -0.41 -17.52
C ILE A 700 11.60 -1.25 -16.93
N TYR A 701 12.84 -0.93 -17.31
CA TYR A 701 14.03 -1.55 -16.73
C TYR A 701 14.28 -0.99 -15.33
N GLU A 702 14.77 -1.85 -14.45
CA GLU A 702 15.18 -1.48 -13.10
C GLU A 702 16.47 -0.63 -13.14
N PRO A 703 16.74 0.18 -12.08
CA PRO A 703 17.95 0.99 -12.01
C PRO A 703 19.23 0.16 -12.20
N GLY A 704 20.19 0.71 -12.92
CA GLY A 704 21.54 0.18 -13.02
C GLY A 704 22.26 0.26 -11.66
N ARG A 705 23.60 0.20 -11.67
CA ARG A 705 24.39 0.26 -10.44
C ARG A 705 24.08 1.55 -9.67
N ASN A 706 23.73 1.41 -8.38
CA ASN A 706 23.31 2.52 -7.53
C ASN A 706 24.14 2.54 -6.23
N PHE A 707 24.91 3.61 -6.04
CA PHE A 707 25.67 3.90 -4.82
C PHE A 707 24.81 4.72 -3.88
N TRP A 708 24.95 4.47 -2.57
CA TRP A 708 24.27 5.25 -1.56
C TRP A 708 25.10 5.36 -0.28
N PHE A 709 24.80 6.40 0.47
CA PHE A 709 25.39 6.71 1.77
C PHE A 709 24.30 7.25 2.68
N GLU A 710 24.33 6.90 3.96
CA GLU A 710 23.37 7.35 4.96
C GLU A 710 24.10 7.70 6.27
N LEU A 711 23.76 8.87 6.81
CA LEU A 711 24.13 9.31 8.17
C LEU A 711 22.88 9.30 9.02
N LYS A 712 22.92 8.58 10.15
CA LYS A 712 21.86 8.57 11.17
C LYS A 712 22.36 9.16 12.48
N THR A 713 21.48 9.93 13.14
CA THR A 713 21.74 10.43 14.49
C THR A 713 20.54 10.21 15.40
N LYS A 714 20.79 9.85 16.67
CA LYS A 714 19.77 9.64 17.71
C LYS A 714 20.25 10.24 19.03
N PHE A 715 19.49 11.17 19.58
CA PHE A 715 19.79 11.88 20.83
C PHE A 715 18.61 11.85 21.77
#